data_f6be476e8e77a63d43960f7523d3553c
#
_entry.id   f6be476e8e77a63d43960f7523d3553c
#
_cell.length_a   1.000
_cell.length_b   1.000
_cell.length_c   1.000
_cell.angle_alpha   90.00
_cell.angle_beta   90.00
_cell.angle_gamma   90.00
#
_symmetry.space_group_name_H-M   'P 1'
#
loop_
_entity.id
_entity.type
_entity.pdbx_description
1 polymer ?
#
loop_
_entity_poly.entity_id
_entity_poly.type
_entity_poly.pdbx_seq_one_letter_code
_entity_poly.pdbx_strand_id
1 'polypeptide(L)'
;MNTPTTLSSANRLSLPVEGMTCASCVGRVERALKAVPEIKDAVVNLATERADITFSSTPNPVLAVSAIESSGYKVPEEITELAIEEMTCASCVGRVEKALAQIPGVLEATVNLATERARVRHLSGVVSITDLEVAVVHAGYKPRRLSDNPANTRDLSEERREKEARSLRRALLIATIFTLPVFVIEMGSHFIPGVHHWVTQTLGQQLNWYIQFVLATIVMFGPGLRFFKKGIPALLRGAPDMNSLVSVGTVAAYGYSIVSTFIPQVLPAGTANIYFEAAVVIVTLILLGRNLEAKAKGNTSQAIKRLVGLQAKTARVSRHGEILEIPLDQVMMGDIVVVRPGEKIPVDGEVVEGHSYVDESMITGEPVPVAKEIGAEVVGGTINKTGAFSFKVTKVGANTILAQIIRLVEEAQGSKLPIQALVDKVTMWFVPAVMIGATITFFIWLAFGPEPALTFALINAVAVLIIACPCAMGLATPTSIMVGTGRAAELGILFRKGEALQALRDVSVVALDKTGTLTKGRPELTDLIPAEKFEYNEILSLVASIETYSEHPIAQAIVNAANEAKLTLASVDNFEAIPGFGVSATVDGRSVSVGADRFMKQLGLDVSQFASSAQKLGEQGKTPLYTAIDGRLAAIIAVADPIKETTPEAIKALHALGLKVAMITGDNKATAKAIAKQLGIDEIVAEVLPDGKVAALKQLSQKGDKVAFVGDGINDAPALAQADVGLAIGTGTDVAIEAADVVLMSGDLRGVVDAIALSQATIRNIKQNLFWAFAYNALLIPVAAGMLYPINGMLLSPIFAAAAMALSSVFVLGNALRLKRFQAPMKTH
;
A
#
# COMPACT_ATOMS: atom_id res chain seq x y z
N MET A 1 53.21 40.05 -2.67
CA MET A 1 52.88 38.72 -3.26
C MET A 1 51.90 38.08 -2.31
N ASN A 2 50.58 38.26 -2.62
CA ASN A 2 49.49 37.63 -1.90
C ASN A 2 49.15 36.35 -2.61
N THR A 3 49.44 35.23 -1.99
CA THR A 3 48.95 33.88 -2.42
C THR A 3 47.43 33.82 -2.25
N PRO A 4 46.65 33.44 -3.28
CA PRO A 4 45.23 33.23 -3.11
C PRO A 4 45.03 31.94 -2.33
N THR A 5 44.39 32.05 -1.17
CA THR A 5 43.93 30.91 -0.38
C THR A 5 42.89 30.13 -1.20
N THR A 6 43.28 28.99 -1.70
CA THR A 6 42.39 28.01 -2.31
C THR A 6 41.38 27.57 -1.26
N LEU A 7 40.15 28.09 -1.32
CA LEU A 7 39.02 27.61 -0.53
C LEU A 7 38.76 26.13 -0.89
N SER A 8 38.91 25.27 0.10
CA SER A 8 38.60 23.86 0.03
C SER A 8 37.19 23.64 -0.51
N SER A 9 37.01 22.71 -1.45
CA SER A 9 35.69 22.29 -2.00
C SER A 9 34.72 21.74 -0.94
N ALA A 10 35.16 21.55 0.28
CA ALA A 10 34.41 20.98 1.41
C ALA A 10 33.28 21.86 1.97
N ASN A 11 33.27 23.19 1.70
CA ASN A 11 32.30 24.10 2.31
C ASN A 11 31.30 24.68 1.29
N ARG A 12 31.18 24.12 0.10
CA ARG A 12 30.26 24.57 -0.94
C ARG A 12 29.13 23.60 -1.16
N LEU A 13 27.93 24.15 -1.35
CA LEU A 13 26.71 23.42 -1.67
C LEU A 13 26.02 24.11 -2.85
N SER A 14 25.60 23.34 -3.85
CA SER A 14 24.81 23.84 -4.99
C SER A 14 23.42 23.20 -4.96
N LEU A 15 22.38 24.02 -4.80
CA LEU A 15 20.98 23.58 -4.73
C LEU A 15 20.23 24.03 -5.98
N PRO A 16 19.41 23.17 -6.61
CA PRO A 16 18.43 23.60 -7.59
C PRO A 16 17.32 24.39 -6.88
N VAL A 17 16.79 25.43 -7.54
CA VAL A 17 15.74 26.32 -6.99
C VAL A 17 14.65 26.48 -8.04
N GLU A 18 13.50 25.94 -7.80
CA GLU A 18 12.35 26.01 -8.69
C GLU A 18 11.48 27.26 -8.45
N GLY A 19 10.84 27.74 -9.54
CA GLY A 19 9.88 28.84 -9.50
C GLY A 19 10.51 30.24 -9.70
N MET A 20 11.80 30.33 -10.01
CA MET A 20 12.44 31.61 -10.35
C MET A 20 12.16 31.98 -11.82
N THR A 21 11.66 33.20 -12.05
CA THR A 21 11.31 33.68 -13.39
C THR A 21 12.00 34.97 -13.82
N CYS A 22 12.66 35.66 -12.87
CA CYS A 22 13.27 36.98 -13.12
C CYS A 22 14.41 37.29 -12.14
N ALA A 23 15.20 38.33 -12.47
CA ALA A 23 16.32 38.79 -11.63
C ALA A 23 15.88 39.18 -10.20
N SER A 24 14.66 39.68 -10.03
CA SER A 24 14.11 40.01 -8.70
C SER A 24 13.93 38.76 -7.83
N CYS A 25 13.59 37.60 -8.45
CA CYS A 25 13.51 36.30 -7.76
C CYS A 25 14.90 35.88 -7.24
N VAL A 26 15.91 35.98 -8.09
CA VAL A 26 17.33 35.73 -7.76
C VAL A 26 17.75 36.51 -6.52
N GLY A 27 17.55 37.83 -6.54
CA GLY A 27 17.92 38.68 -5.42
C GLY A 27 17.14 38.43 -4.12
N ARG A 28 15.95 37.84 -4.22
CA ARG A 28 15.16 37.43 -3.05
C ARG A 28 15.76 36.18 -2.41
N VAL A 29 16.06 35.16 -3.19
CA VAL A 29 16.70 33.93 -2.73
C VAL A 29 18.08 34.20 -2.16
N GLU A 30 18.91 35.00 -2.84
CA GLU A 30 20.25 35.37 -2.35
C GLU A 30 20.20 36.09 -0.99
N ARG A 31 19.26 37.03 -0.82
CA ARG A 31 19.10 37.73 0.46
C ARG A 31 18.65 36.81 1.58
N ALA A 32 17.72 35.88 1.30
CA ALA A 32 17.28 34.91 2.27
C ALA A 32 18.42 33.97 2.69
N LEU A 33 19.19 33.47 1.75
CA LEU A 33 20.38 32.66 2.04
C LEU A 33 21.44 33.41 2.84
N LYS A 34 21.79 34.65 2.44
CA LYS A 34 22.78 35.47 3.15
C LYS A 34 22.33 35.94 4.51
N ALA A 35 21.05 35.87 4.84
CA ALA A 35 20.50 36.14 6.17
C ALA A 35 20.77 35.00 7.18
N VAL A 36 21.15 33.80 6.70
CA VAL A 36 21.49 32.66 7.57
C VAL A 36 22.94 32.85 8.10
N PRO A 37 23.16 32.88 9.42
CA PRO A 37 24.48 33.17 9.99
C PRO A 37 25.60 32.22 9.58
N GLU A 38 25.27 30.98 9.23
CA GLU A 38 26.22 29.94 8.82
C GLU A 38 26.61 30.03 7.36
N ILE A 39 25.92 30.86 6.56
CA ILE A 39 26.19 31.05 5.12
C ILE A 39 27.05 32.27 4.93
N LYS A 40 28.26 32.03 4.42
CA LYS A 40 29.24 33.09 4.17
C LYS A 40 28.94 33.88 2.89
N ASP A 41 28.48 33.16 1.84
CA ASP A 41 28.10 33.76 0.55
C ASP A 41 27.14 32.85 -0.20
N ALA A 42 26.27 33.43 -1.01
CA ALA A 42 25.35 32.74 -1.89
C ALA A 42 25.20 33.48 -3.21
N VAL A 43 25.35 32.77 -4.31
CA VAL A 43 25.18 33.27 -5.68
C VAL A 43 24.10 32.41 -6.35
N VAL A 44 23.07 33.08 -6.87
CA VAL A 44 21.95 32.40 -7.52
C VAL A 44 21.97 32.69 -9.02
N ASN A 45 21.90 31.64 -9.83
CA ASN A 45 21.92 31.74 -11.28
C ASN A 45 20.55 31.38 -11.86
N LEU A 46 19.90 32.36 -12.49
CA LEU A 46 18.60 32.18 -13.11
C LEU A 46 18.63 31.21 -14.32
N ALA A 47 19.72 31.24 -15.10
CA ALA A 47 19.81 30.42 -16.30
C ALA A 47 20.01 28.93 -16.02
N THR A 48 20.66 28.62 -14.91
CA THR A 48 20.88 27.22 -14.45
C THR A 48 19.89 26.81 -13.37
N GLU A 49 19.04 27.74 -12.90
CA GLU A 49 18.11 27.56 -11.78
C GLU A 49 18.77 26.98 -10.53
N ARG A 50 20.02 27.43 -10.22
CA ARG A 50 20.80 26.92 -9.09
C ARG A 50 21.27 28.03 -8.16
N ALA A 51 21.33 27.72 -6.88
CA ALA A 51 21.94 28.52 -5.84
C ALA A 51 23.25 27.86 -5.39
N ASP A 52 24.39 28.53 -5.63
CA ASP A 52 25.70 28.12 -5.18
C ASP A 52 26.00 28.80 -3.84
N ILE A 53 26.09 28.03 -2.79
CA ILE A 53 26.12 28.46 -1.39
C ILE A 53 27.47 28.10 -0.80
N THR A 54 28.14 29.08 -0.16
CA THR A 54 29.38 28.86 0.58
C THR A 54 29.13 29.01 2.07
N PHE A 55 29.35 27.97 2.84
CA PHE A 55 29.20 27.94 4.30
C PHE A 55 30.49 28.39 5.01
N SER A 56 30.34 28.95 6.22
CA SER A 56 31.45 29.26 7.10
C SER A 56 32.05 28.02 7.78
N SER A 57 31.25 26.93 7.86
CA SER A 57 31.61 25.62 8.41
C SER A 57 31.16 24.50 7.49
N THR A 58 30.96 23.31 8.00
CA THR A 58 30.40 22.18 7.24
C THR A 58 29.03 22.53 6.68
N PRO A 59 28.75 22.29 5.38
CA PRO A 59 27.47 22.59 4.77
C PRO A 59 26.29 21.94 5.50
N ASN A 60 25.29 22.76 5.79
CA ASN A 60 24.02 22.30 6.34
C ASN A 60 22.90 22.53 5.31
N PRO A 61 22.55 21.51 4.51
CA PRO A 61 21.54 21.65 3.47
C PRO A 61 20.16 22.05 4.01
N VAL A 62 19.80 21.61 5.20
CA VAL A 62 18.47 21.88 5.79
C VAL A 62 18.25 23.36 6.04
N LEU A 63 19.26 24.08 6.53
CA LEU A 63 19.18 25.52 6.75
C LEU A 63 19.06 26.30 5.44
N ALA A 64 19.81 25.89 4.41
CA ALA A 64 19.75 26.51 3.09
C ALA A 64 18.37 26.28 2.44
N VAL A 65 17.82 25.08 2.50
CA VAL A 65 16.48 24.75 2.00
C VAL A 65 15.42 25.58 2.73
N SER A 66 15.45 25.62 4.04
CA SER A 66 14.49 26.41 4.84
C SER A 66 14.54 27.90 4.47
N ALA A 67 15.72 28.46 4.21
CA ALA A 67 15.87 29.84 3.74
C ALA A 67 15.28 30.06 2.34
N ILE A 68 15.49 29.12 1.41
CA ILE A 68 14.91 29.16 0.05
C ILE A 68 13.38 29.08 0.13
N GLU A 69 12.84 28.14 0.89
CA GLU A 69 11.39 27.94 1.04
C GLU A 69 10.71 29.11 1.74
N SER A 70 11.32 29.68 2.78
CA SER A 70 10.79 30.88 3.43
C SER A 70 10.75 32.10 2.51
N SER A 71 11.55 32.11 1.44
CA SER A 71 11.53 33.14 0.41
C SER A 71 10.47 32.90 -0.69
N GLY A 72 9.71 31.80 -0.59
CA GLY A 72 8.61 31.46 -1.49
C GLY A 72 9.01 30.62 -2.71
N TYR A 73 10.17 29.97 -2.70
CA TYR A 73 10.67 29.09 -3.76
C TYR A 73 10.84 27.67 -3.22
N LYS A 74 10.98 26.70 -4.12
CA LYS A 74 11.10 25.28 -3.75
C LYS A 74 12.46 24.71 -4.15
N VAL A 75 12.96 23.79 -3.34
CA VAL A 75 14.07 22.91 -3.71
C VAL A 75 13.47 21.57 -4.10
N PRO A 76 13.70 21.06 -5.32
CA PRO A 76 13.13 19.81 -5.76
C PRO A 76 13.67 18.64 -4.95
N GLU A 77 12.77 17.74 -4.60
CA GLU A 77 13.09 16.48 -3.92
C GLU A 77 13.18 15.37 -4.95
N GLU A 78 14.00 14.39 -4.67
CA GLU A 78 14.16 13.19 -5.47
C GLU A 78 13.96 11.95 -4.60
N ILE A 79 13.33 10.92 -5.18
CA ILE A 79 13.14 9.64 -4.53
C ILE A 79 14.02 8.62 -5.23
N THR A 80 14.99 8.08 -4.49
CA THR A 80 15.85 7.00 -4.97
C THR A 80 15.48 5.69 -4.30
N GLU A 81 15.32 4.64 -5.09
CA GLU A 81 15.13 3.28 -4.58
C GLU A 81 16.38 2.44 -4.78
N LEU A 82 16.78 1.75 -3.71
CA LEU A 82 17.90 0.80 -3.70
C LEU A 82 17.43 -0.56 -3.24
N ALA A 83 17.86 -1.63 -3.91
CA ALA A 83 17.74 -2.96 -3.35
C ALA A 83 18.86 -3.17 -2.32
N ILE A 84 18.52 -3.74 -1.15
CA ILE A 84 19.47 -3.97 -0.07
C ILE A 84 19.49 -5.47 0.26
N GLU A 85 20.61 -6.09 -0.03
CA GLU A 85 20.79 -7.51 0.14
C GLU A 85 21.22 -7.86 1.57
N GLU A 86 20.90 -9.08 1.98
CA GLU A 86 21.36 -9.71 3.23
C GLU A 86 20.71 -9.20 4.52
N MET A 87 19.65 -8.37 4.43
CA MET A 87 18.84 -8.04 5.60
C MET A 87 18.05 -9.27 6.06
N THR A 88 18.02 -9.52 7.36
CA THR A 88 17.41 -10.75 7.89
C THR A 88 16.41 -10.52 9.02
N CYS A 89 16.34 -9.29 9.55
CA CYS A 89 15.49 -8.98 10.70
C CYS A 89 15.23 -7.48 10.81
N ALA A 90 14.29 -7.09 11.67
CA ALA A 90 13.90 -5.70 11.89
C ALA A 90 15.06 -4.83 12.40
N SER A 91 15.99 -5.38 13.18
CA SER A 91 17.17 -4.62 13.63
C SER A 91 18.13 -4.28 12.47
N CYS A 92 18.15 -5.11 11.42
CA CYS A 92 18.89 -4.81 10.19
C CYS A 92 18.27 -3.60 9.46
N VAL A 93 16.94 -3.57 9.37
CA VAL A 93 16.16 -2.46 8.79
C VAL A 93 16.50 -1.15 9.49
N GLY A 94 16.32 -1.08 10.82
CA GLY A 94 16.57 0.14 11.57
C GLY A 94 18.02 0.64 11.47
N ARG A 95 18.99 -0.27 11.28
CA ARG A 95 20.39 0.08 11.08
C ARG A 95 20.63 0.76 9.74
N VAL A 96 20.06 0.22 8.67
CA VAL A 96 20.16 0.80 7.33
C VAL A 96 19.44 2.14 7.28
N GLU A 97 18.23 2.23 7.81
CA GLU A 97 17.48 3.49 7.90
C GLU A 97 18.28 4.57 8.63
N LYS A 98 18.87 4.23 9.78
CA LYS A 98 19.70 5.17 10.53
C LYS A 98 20.93 5.62 9.73
N ALA A 99 21.60 4.72 9.02
CA ALA A 99 22.78 5.07 8.24
C ALA A 99 22.43 5.98 7.06
N LEU A 100 21.30 5.72 6.37
CA LEU A 100 20.81 6.57 5.28
C LEU A 100 20.33 7.92 5.78
N ALA A 101 19.60 7.98 6.89
CA ALA A 101 19.10 9.22 7.47
C ALA A 101 20.22 10.12 8.04
N GLN A 102 21.42 9.60 8.27
CA GLN A 102 22.58 10.40 8.70
C GLN A 102 23.26 11.14 7.55
N ILE A 103 22.90 10.86 6.29
CA ILE A 103 23.49 11.56 5.13
C ILE A 103 22.87 12.96 5.05
N PRO A 104 23.69 14.03 5.03
CA PRO A 104 23.18 15.40 4.87
C PRO A 104 22.43 15.55 3.55
N GLY A 105 21.17 16.02 3.60
CA GLY A 105 20.31 16.14 2.44
C GLY A 105 19.31 14.98 2.26
N VAL A 106 19.38 13.92 3.04
CA VAL A 106 18.33 12.92 3.12
C VAL A 106 17.23 13.43 4.06
N LEU A 107 16.01 13.51 3.53
CA LEU A 107 14.82 13.97 4.24
C LEU A 107 14.14 12.80 4.96
N GLU A 108 14.06 11.65 4.28
CA GLU A 108 13.44 10.45 4.80
C GLU A 108 14.09 9.21 4.18
N ALA A 109 14.29 8.19 5.00
CA ALA A 109 14.78 6.90 4.55
C ALA A 109 13.89 5.80 5.14
N THR A 110 13.25 5.04 4.29
CA THR A 110 12.37 3.93 4.67
C THR A 110 12.88 2.65 4.07
N VAL A 111 13.03 1.61 4.88
CA VAL A 111 13.54 0.31 4.45
C VAL A 111 12.50 -0.77 4.72
N ASN A 112 12.20 -1.58 3.72
CA ASN A 112 11.25 -2.66 3.82
C ASN A 112 11.96 -4.01 3.73
N LEU A 113 11.86 -4.81 4.80
CA LEU A 113 12.47 -6.13 4.88
C LEU A 113 11.85 -7.15 3.92
N ALA A 114 10.57 -7.04 3.62
CA ALA A 114 9.87 -8.02 2.78
C ALA A 114 10.17 -7.84 1.30
N THR A 115 10.33 -6.59 0.86
CA THR A 115 10.70 -6.24 -0.52
C THR A 115 12.21 -6.14 -0.71
N GLU A 116 12.98 -6.08 0.40
CA GLU A 116 14.43 -5.87 0.41
C GLU A 116 14.83 -4.55 -0.27
N ARG A 117 13.98 -3.52 -0.16
CA ARG A 117 14.20 -2.20 -0.76
C ARG A 117 14.32 -1.11 0.30
N ALA A 118 15.18 -0.13 0.01
CA ALA A 118 15.19 1.17 0.67
C ALA A 118 14.63 2.20 -0.30
N ARG A 119 13.71 3.02 0.18
CA ARG A 119 13.21 4.21 -0.49
C ARG A 119 13.73 5.42 0.26
N VAL A 120 14.51 6.25 -0.41
CA VAL A 120 15.17 7.40 0.17
C VAL A 120 14.69 8.66 -0.52
N ARG A 121 14.03 9.54 0.23
CA ARG A 121 13.63 10.87 -0.22
C ARG A 121 14.72 11.85 0.17
N HIS A 122 15.32 12.49 -0.78
CA HIS A 122 16.46 13.36 -0.59
C HIS A 122 16.39 14.59 -1.49
N LEU A 123 17.19 15.61 -1.14
CA LEU A 123 17.31 16.82 -1.93
C LEU A 123 18.05 16.54 -3.24
N SER A 124 17.43 16.90 -4.36
CA SER A 124 18.01 16.71 -5.70
C SER A 124 19.35 17.46 -5.83
N GLY A 125 20.36 16.76 -6.36
CA GLY A 125 21.70 17.33 -6.57
C GLY A 125 22.54 17.54 -5.29
N VAL A 126 22.07 17.12 -4.11
CA VAL A 126 22.83 17.15 -2.85
C VAL A 126 23.35 15.77 -2.50
N VAL A 127 22.49 14.76 -2.65
CA VAL A 127 22.79 13.37 -2.34
C VAL A 127 22.94 12.59 -3.64
N SER A 128 24.06 11.94 -3.83
CA SER A 128 24.26 11.05 -4.98
C SER A 128 23.86 9.62 -4.62
N ILE A 129 23.48 8.84 -5.63
CA ILE A 129 23.19 7.40 -5.45
C ILE A 129 24.42 6.68 -4.81
N THR A 130 25.61 7.13 -5.16
CA THR A 130 26.87 6.57 -4.62
C THR A 130 27.00 6.82 -3.11
N ASP A 131 26.57 7.99 -2.61
CA ASP A 131 26.61 8.29 -1.18
C ASP A 131 25.65 7.37 -0.41
N LEU A 132 24.47 7.11 -0.98
CA LEU A 132 23.50 6.17 -0.43
C LEU A 132 24.06 4.73 -0.40
N GLU A 133 24.72 4.30 -1.49
CA GLU A 133 25.37 2.99 -1.57
C GLU A 133 26.47 2.83 -0.52
N VAL A 134 27.33 3.84 -0.37
CA VAL A 134 28.42 3.85 0.62
C VAL A 134 27.87 3.75 2.05
N ALA A 135 26.82 4.48 2.38
CA ALA A 135 26.20 4.41 3.70
C ALA A 135 25.63 3.01 4.02
N VAL A 136 24.99 2.38 3.02
CA VAL A 136 24.49 0.99 3.16
C VAL A 136 25.63 0.01 3.37
N VAL A 137 26.76 0.16 2.63
CA VAL A 137 27.96 -0.67 2.82
C VAL A 137 28.56 -0.48 4.21
N HIS A 138 28.65 0.76 4.70
CA HIS A 138 29.13 1.04 6.06
C HIS A 138 28.21 0.43 7.13
N ALA A 139 26.89 0.38 6.88
CA ALA A 139 25.94 -0.33 7.75
C ALA A 139 26.15 -1.86 7.74
N GLY A 140 26.96 -2.40 6.81
CA GLY A 140 27.30 -3.81 6.70
C GLY A 140 26.44 -4.61 5.75
N TYR A 141 25.76 -3.96 4.81
CA TYR A 141 24.86 -4.58 3.83
C TYR A 141 25.30 -4.24 2.40
N LYS A 142 24.76 -4.98 1.42
CA LYS A 142 25.10 -4.78 0.01
C LYS A 142 23.99 -4.02 -0.70
N PRO A 143 24.25 -2.78 -1.12
CA PRO A 143 23.33 -2.03 -1.95
C PRO A 143 23.40 -2.49 -3.41
N ARG A 144 22.30 -2.33 -4.14
CA ARG A 144 22.24 -2.51 -5.58
C ARG A 144 21.27 -1.51 -6.19
N ARG A 145 21.67 -0.89 -7.27
CA ARG A 145 20.80 -0.04 -8.08
C ARG A 145 19.69 -0.86 -8.72
N LEU A 146 18.49 -0.34 -8.72
CA LEU A 146 17.41 -0.89 -9.52
C LEU A 146 17.60 -0.39 -10.96
N SER A 147 17.46 -1.28 -11.93
CA SER A 147 17.54 -0.89 -13.35
C SER A 147 16.24 -0.17 -13.74
N ASP A 148 16.32 0.76 -14.69
CA ASP A 148 15.19 1.52 -15.22
C ASP A 148 14.15 0.62 -15.94
N ASN A 149 14.48 -0.64 -16.20
CA ASN A 149 13.55 -1.62 -16.75
C ASN A 149 12.94 -2.51 -15.64
N PRO A 150 11.66 -2.27 -15.26
CA PRO A 150 11.00 -2.99 -14.17
C PRO A 150 10.93 -4.52 -14.37
N ALA A 151 10.79 -4.99 -15.62
CA ALA A 151 10.70 -6.42 -15.94
C ALA A 151 12.00 -7.16 -15.62
N ASN A 152 13.14 -6.65 -16.08
CA ASN A 152 14.46 -7.24 -15.80
C ASN A 152 14.80 -7.25 -14.32
N THR A 153 14.37 -6.21 -13.60
CA THR A 153 14.63 -6.11 -12.14
C THR A 153 13.81 -7.16 -11.37
N ARG A 154 12.58 -7.46 -11.81
CA ARG A 154 11.71 -8.49 -11.20
C ARG A 154 12.27 -9.89 -11.39
N ASP A 155 12.62 -10.24 -12.62
CA ASP A 155 13.18 -11.57 -12.93
C ASP A 155 14.43 -11.86 -12.12
N LEU A 156 15.34 -10.90 -12.02
CA LEU A 156 16.57 -11.03 -11.20
C LEU A 156 16.27 -11.17 -9.70
N SER A 157 15.25 -10.48 -9.19
CA SER A 157 14.88 -10.57 -7.77
C SER A 157 14.21 -11.92 -7.45
N GLU A 158 13.38 -12.44 -8.35
CA GLU A 158 12.76 -13.77 -8.23
C GLU A 158 13.77 -14.89 -8.30
N GLU A 159 14.67 -14.87 -9.28
CA GLU A 159 15.75 -15.86 -9.37
C GLU A 159 16.61 -15.95 -8.11
N ARG A 160 16.88 -14.81 -7.48
CA ARG A 160 17.63 -14.77 -6.21
C ARG A 160 16.85 -15.39 -5.07
N ARG A 161 15.59 -15.00 -4.90
CA ARG A 161 14.71 -15.59 -3.87
C ARG A 161 14.62 -17.10 -4.03
N GLU A 162 14.52 -17.58 -5.27
CA GLU A 162 14.54 -19.01 -5.53
C GLU A 162 15.90 -19.66 -5.24
N LYS A 163 17.02 -19.00 -5.58
CA LYS A 163 18.38 -19.46 -5.24
C LYS A 163 18.58 -19.52 -3.73
N GLU A 164 18.12 -18.49 -3.00
CA GLU A 164 18.18 -18.44 -1.54
C GLU A 164 17.31 -19.53 -0.91
N ALA A 165 16.06 -19.69 -1.35
CA ALA A 165 15.17 -20.75 -0.88
C ALA A 165 15.75 -22.14 -1.14
N ARG A 166 16.32 -22.38 -2.32
CA ARG A 166 17.02 -23.63 -2.64
C ARG A 166 18.24 -23.84 -1.75
N SER A 167 19.04 -22.80 -1.49
CA SER A 167 20.19 -22.85 -0.57
C SER A 167 19.77 -23.16 0.85
N LEU A 168 18.69 -22.52 1.36
CA LEU A 168 18.12 -22.79 2.69
C LEU A 168 17.62 -24.22 2.81
N ARG A 169 16.90 -24.72 1.78
CA ARG A 169 16.41 -26.10 1.76
C ARG A 169 17.53 -27.13 1.77
N ARG A 170 18.60 -26.90 1.00
CA ARG A 170 19.80 -27.76 1.02
C ARG A 170 20.48 -27.74 2.38
N ALA A 171 20.65 -26.55 2.97
CA ALA A 171 21.24 -26.41 4.29
C ALA A 171 20.42 -27.10 5.37
N LEU A 172 19.09 -26.99 5.32
CA LEU A 172 18.17 -27.69 6.23
C LEU A 172 18.31 -29.21 6.06
N LEU A 173 18.32 -29.73 4.85
CA LEU A 173 18.47 -31.17 4.60
C LEU A 173 19.78 -31.70 5.18
N ILE A 174 20.90 -31.01 4.92
CA ILE A 174 22.21 -31.41 5.48
C ILE A 174 22.18 -31.37 7.00
N ALA A 175 21.67 -30.26 7.57
CA ALA A 175 21.55 -30.12 9.01
C ALA A 175 20.69 -31.25 9.62
N THR A 176 19.56 -31.58 9.01
CA THR A 176 18.62 -32.63 9.52
C THR A 176 19.27 -34.00 9.47
N ILE A 177 20.00 -34.36 8.36
CA ILE A 177 20.67 -35.65 8.20
C ILE A 177 21.68 -35.87 9.31
N PHE A 178 22.47 -34.86 9.68
CA PHE A 178 23.51 -34.98 10.69
C PHE A 178 23.03 -34.74 12.13
N THR A 179 21.97 -33.95 12.29
CA THR A 179 21.33 -33.69 13.62
C THR A 179 20.52 -34.89 14.09
N LEU A 180 19.80 -35.58 13.17
CA LEU A 180 18.91 -36.66 13.54
C LEU A 180 19.64 -37.80 14.30
N PRO A 181 20.81 -38.32 13.89
CA PRO A 181 21.54 -39.30 14.66
C PRO A 181 21.93 -38.80 16.07
N VAL A 182 22.43 -37.56 16.17
CA VAL A 182 22.82 -36.97 17.46
C VAL A 182 21.61 -36.89 18.39
N PHE A 183 20.49 -36.41 17.86
CA PHE A 183 19.22 -36.28 18.59
C PHE A 183 18.68 -37.64 19.05
N VAL A 184 18.68 -38.65 18.18
CA VAL A 184 18.18 -40.00 18.50
C VAL A 184 19.04 -40.67 19.56
N ILE A 185 20.35 -40.54 19.48
CA ILE A 185 21.29 -41.11 20.47
C ILE A 185 21.06 -40.45 21.83
N GLU A 186 20.98 -39.13 21.92
CA GLU A 186 20.89 -38.39 23.18
C GLU A 186 19.50 -38.51 23.78
N MET A 187 18.45 -38.18 23.04
CA MET A 187 17.06 -38.24 23.49
C MET A 187 16.60 -39.70 23.69
N GLY A 188 17.01 -40.61 22.82
CA GLY A 188 16.76 -42.05 22.95
C GLY A 188 17.33 -42.59 24.26
N SER A 189 18.56 -42.16 24.60
CA SER A 189 19.19 -42.55 25.86
C SER A 189 18.49 -42.00 27.12
N HIS A 190 17.86 -40.83 27.01
CA HIS A 190 17.11 -40.21 28.10
C HIS A 190 15.73 -40.81 28.32
N PHE A 191 15.01 -41.13 27.24
CA PHE A 191 13.59 -41.55 27.31
C PHE A 191 13.42 -43.08 27.29
N ILE A 192 14.40 -43.82 26.74
CA ILE A 192 14.30 -45.27 26.56
C ILE A 192 15.45 -45.92 27.29
N PRO A 193 15.23 -46.52 28.47
CA PRO A 193 16.32 -47.13 29.29
C PRO A 193 17.17 -48.18 28.55
N GLY A 194 16.56 -48.91 27.63
CA GLY A 194 17.29 -49.91 26.80
C GLY A 194 18.27 -49.28 25.81
N VAL A 195 18.00 -48.08 25.31
CA VAL A 195 18.89 -47.36 24.40
C VAL A 195 20.13 -46.84 25.12
N HIS A 196 19.98 -46.32 26.33
CA HIS A 196 21.09 -45.88 27.15
C HIS A 196 22.06 -47.05 27.42
N HIS A 197 21.52 -48.20 27.82
CA HIS A 197 22.31 -49.38 28.09
C HIS A 197 23.03 -49.90 26.82
N TRP A 198 22.32 -49.92 25.70
CA TRP A 198 22.89 -50.32 24.40
C TRP A 198 24.02 -49.38 23.95
N VAL A 199 23.82 -48.06 24.04
CA VAL A 199 24.81 -47.05 23.63
C VAL A 199 26.07 -47.14 24.50
N THR A 200 25.89 -47.28 25.83
CA THR A 200 27.03 -47.36 26.77
C THR A 200 27.81 -48.66 26.64
N GLN A 201 27.13 -49.81 26.42
CA GLN A 201 27.81 -51.10 26.23
C GLN A 201 28.41 -51.28 24.83
N THR A 202 27.76 -50.80 23.77
CA THR A 202 28.21 -51.09 22.39
C THR A 202 29.21 -50.03 21.87
N LEU A 203 28.96 -48.76 22.16
CA LEU A 203 29.82 -47.66 21.67
C LEU A 203 30.81 -47.16 22.74
N GLY A 204 30.49 -47.30 24.01
CA GLY A 204 31.21 -46.65 25.09
C GLY A 204 31.02 -45.13 25.10
N GLN A 205 31.13 -44.52 26.27
CA GLN A 205 30.85 -43.08 26.47
C GLN A 205 31.74 -42.17 25.61
N GLN A 206 33.05 -42.45 25.57
CA GLN A 206 34.02 -41.61 24.88
C GLN A 206 33.84 -41.63 23.35
N LEU A 207 33.61 -42.81 22.76
CA LEU A 207 33.39 -42.91 21.31
C LEU A 207 32.10 -42.25 20.91
N ASN A 208 31.01 -42.37 21.71
CA ASN A 208 29.77 -41.66 21.50
C ASN A 208 30.02 -40.14 21.46
N TRP A 209 30.78 -39.57 22.38
CA TRP A 209 31.11 -38.14 22.41
C TRP A 209 31.89 -37.71 21.19
N TYR A 210 32.84 -38.50 20.70
CA TYR A 210 33.58 -38.23 19.46
C TYR A 210 32.68 -38.27 18.24
N ILE A 211 31.74 -39.21 18.15
CA ILE A 211 30.76 -39.27 17.04
C ILE A 211 29.91 -38.02 17.05
N GLN A 212 29.34 -37.65 18.20
CA GLN A 212 28.55 -36.43 18.33
C GLN A 212 29.33 -35.16 18.01
N PHE A 213 30.60 -35.07 18.42
CA PHE A 213 31.51 -33.97 18.06
C PHE A 213 31.69 -33.85 16.55
N VAL A 214 31.95 -34.95 15.83
CA VAL A 214 32.16 -34.92 14.37
C VAL A 214 30.86 -34.46 13.66
N LEU A 215 29.72 -35.08 14.03
CA LEU A 215 28.44 -34.75 13.43
C LEU A 215 28.04 -33.29 13.73
N ALA A 216 28.24 -32.83 14.96
CA ALA A 216 27.96 -31.45 15.36
C ALA A 216 28.88 -30.45 14.63
N THR A 217 30.17 -30.78 14.45
CA THR A 217 31.11 -29.95 13.71
C THR A 217 30.67 -29.74 12.25
N ILE A 218 30.16 -30.79 11.59
CA ILE A 218 29.61 -30.69 10.22
C ILE A 218 28.41 -29.73 10.18
N VAL A 219 27.51 -29.83 11.14
CA VAL A 219 26.31 -28.95 11.21
C VAL A 219 26.69 -27.49 11.51
N MET A 220 27.59 -27.29 12.50
CA MET A 220 28.03 -25.96 12.94
C MET A 220 28.78 -25.20 11.84
N PHE A 221 29.77 -25.82 11.23
CA PHE A 221 30.67 -25.19 10.25
C PHE A 221 30.23 -25.39 8.79
N GLY A 222 29.24 -26.23 8.53
CA GLY A 222 28.55 -26.33 7.26
C GLY A 222 27.31 -25.44 7.22
N PRO A 223 26.09 -25.98 7.46
CA PRO A 223 24.85 -25.23 7.43
C PRO A 223 24.79 -24.07 8.42
N GLY A 224 25.39 -24.21 9.60
CA GLY A 224 25.41 -23.20 10.67
C GLY A 224 26.34 -22.01 10.41
N LEU A 225 27.33 -22.16 9.54
CA LEU A 225 28.33 -21.11 9.26
C LEU A 225 27.71 -19.77 8.85
N ARG A 226 26.55 -19.82 8.22
CA ARG A 226 25.79 -18.60 7.83
C ARG A 226 25.41 -17.70 9.00
N PHE A 227 25.11 -18.30 10.16
CA PHE A 227 24.79 -17.55 11.38
C PHE A 227 26.03 -16.88 11.95
N PHE A 228 27.18 -17.57 11.95
CA PHE A 228 28.42 -17.01 12.45
C PHE A 228 28.99 -15.90 11.57
N LYS A 229 28.94 -16.06 10.25
CA LYS A 229 29.38 -15.02 9.29
C LYS A 229 28.61 -13.72 9.41
N LYS A 230 27.35 -13.75 9.83
CA LYS A 230 26.51 -12.56 10.02
C LYS A 230 26.49 -12.09 11.48
N GLY A 231 26.32 -13.01 12.41
CA GLY A 231 26.09 -12.71 13.83
C GLY A 231 27.34 -12.20 14.57
N ILE A 232 28.53 -12.78 14.31
CA ILE A 232 29.77 -12.36 14.98
C ILE A 232 30.17 -10.93 14.58
N PRO A 233 30.21 -10.55 13.28
CA PRO A 233 30.49 -9.16 12.91
C PRO A 233 29.46 -8.17 13.44
N ALA A 234 28.17 -8.52 13.49
CA ALA A 234 27.13 -7.69 14.06
C ALA A 234 27.37 -7.43 15.56
N LEU A 235 27.75 -8.48 16.30
CA LEU A 235 28.07 -8.39 17.71
C LEU A 235 29.31 -7.50 17.96
N LEU A 236 30.37 -7.68 17.21
CA LEU A 236 31.62 -6.90 17.34
C LEU A 236 31.41 -5.40 17.01
N ARG A 237 30.45 -5.07 16.17
CA ARG A 237 30.07 -3.69 15.85
C ARG A 237 29.11 -3.06 16.89
N GLY A 238 28.83 -3.75 18.01
CA GLY A 238 27.90 -3.28 19.03
C GLY A 238 26.42 -3.22 18.59
N ALA A 239 26.07 -3.95 17.54
CA ALA A 239 24.73 -3.97 16.97
C ALA A 239 24.23 -5.41 16.81
N PRO A 240 24.05 -6.14 17.93
CA PRO A 240 23.66 -7.54 17.92
C PRO A 240 22.31 -7.71 17.24
N ASP A 241 22.17 -8.81 16.49
CA ASP A 241 20.96 -9.22 15.80
C ASP A 241 20.58 -10.67 16.19
N MET A 242 19.54 -11.19 15.55
CA MET A 242 19.11 -12.56 15.75
C MET A 242 20.25 -13.58 15.49
N ASN A 243 21.08 -13.35 14.46
CA ASN A 243 22.20 -14.25 14.16
C ASN A 243 23.27 -14.20 15.28
N SER A 244 23.42 -13.06 15.95
CA SER A 244 24.29 -12.90 17.11
C SER A 244 23.82 -13.74 18.30
N LEU A 245 22.50 -13.74 18.60
CA LEU A 245 21.92 -14.59 19.68
C LEU A 245 22.18 -16.09 19.41
N VAL A 246 21.88 -16.52 18.17
CA VAL A 246 22.11 -17.90 17.74
C VAL A 246 23.60 -18.27 17.84
N SER A 247 24.47 -17.37 17.35
CA SER A 247 25.92 -17.61 17.36
C SER A 247 26.44 -17.77 18.78
N VAL A 248 26.08 -16.87 19.70
CA VAL A 248 26.53 -16.92 21.10
C VAL A 248 26.01 -18.20 21.78
N GLY A 249 24.72 -18.50 21.65
CA GLY A 249 24.11 -19.67 22.29
C GLY A 249 24.69 -21.00 21.77
N THR A 250 24.85 -21.14 20.43
CA THR A 250 25.37 -22.40 19.85
C THR A 250 26.88 -22.55 20.07
N VAL A 251 27.67 -21.47 20.02
CA VAL A 251 29.11 -21.50 20.31
C VAL A 251 29.34 -21.84 21.78
N ALA A 252 28.51 -21.31 22.70
CA ALA A 252 28.64 -21.64 24.11
C ALA A 252 28.37 -23.13 24.39
N ALA A 253 27.27 -23.68 23.86
CA ALA A 253 26.95 -25.11 24.00
C ALA A 253 27.99 -26.02 23.35
N TYR A 254 28.41 -25.71 22.12
CA TYR A 254 29.41 -26.48 21.38
C TYR A 254 30.78 -26.38 22.03
N GLY A 255 31.22 -25.18 22.43
CA GLY A 255 32.51 -24.97 23.10
C GLY A 255 32.62 -25.69 24.43
N TYR A 256 31.57 -25.64 25.25
CA TYR A 256 31.52 -26.41 26.49
C TYR A 256 31.63 -27.92 26.25
N SER A 257 30.91 -28.40 25.23
CA SER A 257 30.96 -29.82 24.84
C SER A 257 32.34 -30.28 24.38
N ILE A 258 33.08 -29.41 23.69
CA ILE A 258 34.48 -29.65 23.30
C ILE A 258 35.36 -29.82 24.56
N VAL A 259 35.25 -28.88 25.52
CA VAL A 259 36.01 -28.93 26.76
C VAL A 259 35.67 -30.22 27.53
N SER A 260 34.37 -30.56 27.64
CA SER A 260 33.95 -31.81 28.28
C SER A 260 34.49 -33.07 27.60
N THR A 261 34.59 -33.05 26.26
CA THR A 261 35.01 -34.22 25.48
C THR A 261 36.55 -34.42 25.48
N PHE A 262 37.34 -33.33 25.37
CA PHE A 262 38.76 -33.41 25.15
C PHE A 262 39.62 -33.06 26.36
N ILE A 263 39.11 -32.20 27.27
CA ILE A 263 39.87 -31.71 28.43
C ILE A 263 38.98 -31.70 29.69
N PRO A 264 38.33 -32.86 30.04
CA PRO A 264 37.37 -32.88 31.13
C PRO A 264 37.99 -32.54 32.51
N GLN A 265 39.33 -32.65 32.64
CA GLN A 265 40.05 -32.36 33.87
C GLN A 265 39.99 -30.84 34.26
N VAL A 266 39.73 -29.93 33.33
CA VAL A 266 39.60 -28.51 33.59
C VAL A 266 38.23 -28.20 34.22
N LEU A 267 37.24 -29.06 34.07
CA LEU A 267 35.92 -28.92 34.63
C LEU A 267 35.81 -29.44 36.06
N PRO A 268 34.98 -28.85 36.93
CA PRO A 268 34.72 -29.39 38.25
C PRO A 268 34.19 -30.84 38.18
N ALA A 269 34.48 -31.63 39.17
CA ALA A 269 34.06 -33.04 39.21
C ALA A 269 32.51 -33.15 39.05
N GLY A 270 32.06 -34.03 38.16
CA GLY A 270 30.62 -34.24 37.90
C GLY A 270 29.97 -33.25 36.90
N THR A 271 30.75 -32.29 36.33
CA THR A 271 30.20 -31.31 35.37
C THR A 271 30.50 -31.63 33.91
N ALA A 272 31.30 -32.69 33.65
CA ALA A 272 31.69 -33.09 32.29
C ALA A 272 30.47 -33.73 31.55
N ASN A 273 29.58 -32.90 31.03
CA ASN A 273 28.46 -33.30 30.20
C ASN A 273 28.61 -32.66 28.79
N ILE A 274 28.02 -33.28 27.79
CA ILE A 274 28.01 -32.76 26.44
C ILE A 274 26.63 -32.12 26.11
N TYR A 275 26.61 -31.10 25.22
CA TYR A 275 25.45 -30.39 24.71
C TYR A 275 25.51 -30.20 23.19
N PHE A 276 26.21 -31.16 22.49
CA PHE A 276 26.30 -31.15 21.03
C PHE A 276 24.91 -31.22 20.41
N GLU A 277 24.01 -32.04 21.00
CA GLU A 277 22.63 -32.17 20.54
C GLU A 277 21.89 -30.85 20.61
N ALA A 278 22.04 -30.07 21.68
CA ALA A 278 21.42 -28.78 21.82
C ALA A 278 21.90 -27.82 20.70
N ALA A 279 23.23 -27.73 20.48
CA ALA A 279 23.80 -26.85 19.47
C ALA A 279 23.29 -27.17 18.05
N VAL A 280 23.24 -28.44 17.65
CA VAL A 280 22.83 -28.85 16.30
C VAL A 280 21.32 -28.78 16.11
N VAL A 281 20.53 -29.10 17.13
CA VAL A 281 19.07 -28.99 17.08
C VAL A 281 18.65 -27.52 16.96
N ILE A 282 19.30 -26.61 17.70
CA ILE A 282 19.05 -25.17 17.58
C ILE A 282 19.29 -24.70 16.15
N VAL A 283 20.48 -25.02 15.56
CA VAL A 283 20.78 -24.65 14.17
C VAL A 283 19.75 -25.20 13.19
N THR A 284 19.37 -26.47 13.36
CA THR A 284 18.42 -27.16 12.48
C THR A 284 17.00 -26.55 12.56
N LEU A 285 16.50 -26.30 13.79
CA LEU A 285 15.17 -25.70 13.99
C LEU A 285 15.12 -24.26 13.51
N ILE A 286 16.18 -23.49 13.66
CA ILE A 286 16.25 -22.14 13.10
C ILE A 286 16.28 -22.17 11.57
N LEU A 287 17.02 -23.09 10.96
CA LEU A 287 17.02 -23.30 9.51
C LEU A 287 15.64 -23.73 9.01
N LEU A 288 14.92 -24.57 9.77
CA LEU A 288 13.54 -24.95 9.48
C LEU A 288 12.64 -23.71 9.49
N GLY A 289 12.70 -22.90 10.54
CA GLY A 289 11.95 -21.65 10.65
C GLY A 289 12.23 -20.72 9.46
N ARG A 290 13.51 -20.51 9.10
CA ARG A 290 13.92 -19.71 7.94
C ARG A 290 13.43 -20.26 6.61
N ASN A 291 13.45 -21.59 6.43
CA ASN A 291 12.93 -22.21 5.22
C ASN A 291 11.42 -22.04 5.09
N LEU A 292 10.67 -22.17 6.20
CA LEU A 292 9.22 -21.90 6.23
C LEU A 292 8.93 -20.42 5.94
N GLU A 293 9.71 -19.52 6.50
CA GLU A 293 9.64 -18.08 6.22
C GLU A 293 9.86 -17.77 4.73
N ALA A 294 10.93 -18.30 4.13
CA ALA A 294 11.24 -18.07 2.71
C ALA A 294 10.12 -18.60 1.79
N LYS A 295 9.59 -19.79 2.10
CA LYS A 295 8.45 -20.37 1.38
C LYS A 295 7.19 -19.52 1.49
N ALA A 296 6.96 -18.96 2.63
CA ALA A 296 5.82 -18.09 2.88
C ALA A 296 5.90 -16.76 2.14
N LYS A 297 7.06 -16.10 2.19
CA LYS A 297 7.31 -14.87 1.41
C LYS A 297 7.09 -15.10 -0.09
N GLY A 298 7.47 -16.25 -0.62
CA GLY A 298 7.17 -16.63 -2.01
C GLY A 298 5.67 -16.73 -2.31
N ASN A 299 4.89 -17.27 -1.38
CA ASN A 299 3.45 -17.44 -1.56
C ASN A 299 2.64 -16.13 -1.40
N THR A 300 3.16 -15.14 -0.69
CA THR A 300 2.49 -13.84 -0.51
C THR A 300 2.59 -12.93 -1.73
N SER A 301 3.58 -13.13 -2.60
CA SER A 301 3.74 -12.41 -3.87
C SER A 301 2.81 -12.90 -5.00
N GLN A 302 1.93 -13.87 -4.74
CA GLN A 302 1.06 -14.47 -5.77
C GLN A 302 0.04 -13.48 -6.36
N ALA A 303 -0.42 -12.48 -5.60
CA ALA A 303 -1.38 -11.49 -6.12
C ALA A 303 -0.76 -10.65 -7.26
N ILE A 304 0.46 -10.15 -7.06
CA ILE A 304 1.18 -9.42 -8.12
C ILE A 304 1.49 -10.35 -9.30
N LYS A 305 1.89 -11.60 -9.05
CA LYS A 305 2.11 -12.58 -10.12
C LYS A 305 0.85 -12.84 -10.94
N ARG A 306 -0.32 -12.87 -10.31
CA ARG A 306 -1.60 -13.00 -11.02
C ARG A 306 -1.87 -11.78 -11.90
N LEU A 307 -1.68 -10.56 -11.38
CA LEU A 307 -1.84 -9.32 -12.15
C LEU A 307 -0.87 -9.27 -13.34
N VAL A 308 0.40 -9.58 -13.13
CA VAL A 308 1.40 -9.69 -14.22
C VAL A 308 1.01 -10.78 -15.22
N GLY A 309 0.44 -11.91 -14.75
CA GLY A 309 -0.06 -12.98 -15.59
C GLY A 309 -1.29 -12.61 -16.44
N LEU A 310 -1.96 -11.48 -16.17
CA LEU A 310 -3.03 -10.95 -17.03
C LEU A 310 -2.47 -10.31 -18.29
N GLN A 311 -1.26 -9.79 -18.28
CA GLN A 311 -0.62 -9.17 -19.44
C GLN A 311 -0.47 -10.16 -20.58
N ALA A 312 -0.89 -9.77 -21.77
CA ALA A 312 -0.63 -10.53 -23.00
C ALA A 312 0.86 -10.49 -23.34
N LYS A 313 1.35 -11.48 -24.05
CA LYS A 313 2.76 -11.51 -24.51
C LYS A 313 2.92 -10.91 -25.89
N THR A 314 1.89 -11.05 -26.73
CA THR A 314 1.87 -10.59 -28.12
C THR A 314 0.58 -9.82 -28.37
N ALA A 315 0.56 -8.99 -29.42
CA ALA A 315 -0.61 -8.29 -29.92
C ALA A 315 -0.72 -8.48 -31.44
N ARG A 316 -1.96 -8.56 -31.95
CA ARG A 316 -2.23 -8.58 -33.40
C ARG A 316 -2.51 -7.15 -33.85
N VAL A 317 -1.56 -6.57 -34.53
CA VAL A 317 -1.61 -5.20 -35.01
C VAL A 317 -1.88 -5.18 -36.50
N SER A 318 -2.84 -4.38 -36.94
CA SER A 318 -3.10 -4.09 -38.36
C SER A 318 -2.24 -2.91 -38.79
N ARG A 319 -1.22 -3.18 -39.60
CA ARG A 319 -0.35 -2.14 -40.20
C ARG A 319 -0.37 -2.30 -41.73
N HIS A 320 -0.67 -1.23 -42.43
CA HIS A 320 -0.76 -1.20 -43.89
C HIS A 320 -1.72 -2.26 -44.50
N GLY A 321 -2.78 -2.60 -43.79
CA GLY A 321 -3.78 -3.58 -44.24
C GLY A 321 -3.42 -5.06 -43.95
N GLU A 322 -2.26 -5.32 -43.40
CA GLU A 322 -1.85 -6.67 -42.97
C GLU A 322 -1.92 -6.80 -41.43
N ILE A 323 -2.40 -7.95 -40.97
CA ILE A 323 -2.44 -8.28 -39.54
C ILE A 323 -1.16 -9.02 -39.18
N LEU A 324 -0.34 -8.38 -38.35
CA LEU A 324 0.94 -8.91 -37.84
C LEU A 324 0.83 -9.21 -36.35
N GLU A 325 1.31 -10.38 -35.95
CA GLU A 325 1.46 -10.69 -34.52
C GLU A 325 2.85 -10.25 -34.06
N ILE A 326 2.89 -9.25 -33.18
CA ILE A 326 4.14 -8.66 -32.68
C ILE A 326 4.24 -8.78 -31.15
N PRO A 327 5.45 -8.81 -30.58
CA PRO A 327 5.64 -8.70 -29.14
C PRO A 327 5.04 -7.40 -28.59
N LEU A 328 4.55 -7.44 -27.34
CA LEU A 328 3.84 -6.32 -26.73
C LEU A 328 4.68 -5.03 -26.62
N ASP A 329 5.98 -5.17 -26.44
CA ASP A 329 6.95 -4.06 -26.38
C ASP A 329 7.16 -3.31 -27.68
N GLN A 330 6.70 -3.88 -28.82
CA GLN A 330 6.77 -3.27 -30.15
C GLN A 330 5.46 -2.58 -30.57
N VAL A 331 4.43 -2.62 -29.71
CA VAL A 331 3.15 -1.93 -29.96
C VAL A 331 3.34 -0.44 -29.69
N MET A 332 2.86 0.40 -30.62
CA MET A 332 2.96 1.86 -30.53
C MET A 332 1.58 2.50 -30.31
N MET A 333 1.60 3.71 -29.75
CA MET A 333 0.38 4.52 -29.70
C MET A 333 -0.16 4.79 -31.10
N GLY A 334 -1.46 4.63 -31.28
CA GLY A 334 -2.16 4.81 -32.56
C GLY A 334 -2.23 3.55 -33.42
N ASP A 335 -1.56 2.46 -33.06
CA ASP A 335 -1.74 1.16 -33.76
C ASP A 335 -3.19 0.69 -33.64
N ILE A 336 -3.67 -0.03 -34.67
CA ILE A 336 -4.97 -0.68 -34.63
C ILE A 336 -4.75 -2.14 -34.26
N VAL A 337 -5.32 -2.56 -33.12
CA VAL A 337 -5.22 -3.91 -32.59
C VAL A 337 -6.51 -4.66 -32.82
N VAL A 338 -6.43 -5.90 -33.29
CA VAL A 338 -7.58 -6.81 -33.54
C VAL A 338 -7.63 -7.86 -32.44
N VAL A 339 -8.80 -7.98 -31.78
CA VAL A 339 -9.00 -8.94 -30.67
C VAL A 339 -10.16 -9.87 -31.02
N ARG A 340 -9.91 -11.17 -30.90
CA ARG A 340 -10.89 -12.23 -31.15
C ARG A 340 -11.57 -12.67 -29.86
N PRO A 341 -12.72 -13.35 -29.95
CA PRO A 341 -13.37 -13.95 -28.80
C PRO A 341 -12.42 -14.87 -28.01
N GLY A 342 -12.43 -14.75 -26.68
CA GLY A 342 -11.59 -15.52 -25.76
C GLY A 342 -10.16 -14.99 -25.59
N GLU A 343 -9.75 -13.98 -26.35
CA GLU A 343 -8.40 -13.40 -26.24
C GLU A 343 -8.32 -12.32 -25.18
N LYS A 344 -7.10 -12.14 -24.65
CA LYS A 344 -6.80 -11.01 -23.76
C LYS A 344 -6.57 -9.75 -24.59
N ILE A 345 -7.09 -8.64 -24.12
CA ILE A 345 -6.79 -7.32 -24.65
C ILE A 345 -5.34 -6.97 -24.26
N PRO A 346 -4.45 -6.68 -25.24
CA PRO A 346 -3.02 -6.56 -24.95
C PRO A 346 -2.62 -5.23 -24.29
N VAL A 347 -3.23 -4.12 -24.71
CA VAL A 347 -2.96 -2.74 -24.25
C VAL A 347 -4.25 -1.94 -24.15
N ASP A 348 -4.20 -0.76 -23.57
CA ASP A 348 -5.38 0.12 -23.46
C ASP A 348 -5.67 0.83 -24.79
N GLY A 349 -6.94 1.05 -25.09
CA GLY A 349 -7.34 1.71 -26.31
C GLY A 349 -8.81 2.06 -26.37
N GLU A 350 -9.24 2.54 -27.55
CA GLU A 350 -10.61 2.92 -27.87
C GLU A 350 -11.12 2.12 -29.07
N VAL A 351 -12.30 1.51 -28.95
CA VAL A 351 -12.91 0.69 -30.00
C VAL A 351 -13.21 1.54 -31.21
N VAL A 352 -12.72 1.11 -32.39
CA VAL A 352 -12.94 1.80 -33.68
C VAL A 352 -13.84 0.99 -34.61
N GLU A 353 -13.93 -0.33 -34.42
CA GLU A 353 -14.71 -1.21 -35.27
C GLU A 353 -15.18 -2.45 -34.50
N GLY A 354 -16.42 -2.87 -34.75
CA GLY A 354 -17.01 -4.05 -34.12
C GLY A 354 -17.66 -3.72 -32.76
N HIS A 355 -18.15 -4.77 -32.10
CA HIS A 355 -18.73 -4.69 -30.76
C HIS A 355 -18.53 -6.02 -30.04
N SER A 356 -18.42 -5.99 -28.71
CA SER A 356 -18.30 -7.19 -27.89
C SER A 356 -18.70 -6.95 -26.43
N TYR A 357 -18.73 -8.06 -25.67
CA TYR A 357 -18.75 -8.01 -24.21
C TYR A 357 -17.37 -8.38 -23.68
N VAL A 358 -16.82 -7.56 -22.79
CA VAL A 358 -15.50 -7.72 -22.20
C VAL A 358 -15.63 -8.02 -20.71
N ASP A 359 -14.95 -9.06 -20.25
CA ASP A 359 -14.84 -9.41 -18.85
C ASP A 359 -13.71 -8.58 -18.23
N GLU A 360 -14.10 -7.61 -17.43
CA GLU A 360 -13.20 -6.71 -16.70
C GLU A 360 -13.06 -7.10 -15.21
N SER A 361 -13.64 -8.22 -14.79
CA SER A 361 -13.68 -8.66 -13.38
C SER A 361 -12.30 -8.79 -12.72
N MET A 362 -11.27 -9.03 -13.52
CA MET A 362 -9.87 -9.14 -13.05
C MET A 362 -9.29 -7.80 -12.58
N ILE A 363 -9.86 -6.69 -13.04
CA ILE A 363 -9.43 -5.31 -12.73
C ILE A 363 -10.44 -4.63 -11.82
N THR A 364 -11.71 -4.64 -12.20
CA THR A 364 -12.79 -3.96 -11.47
C THR A 364 -13.34 -4.78 -10.29
N GLY A 365 -13.19 -6.10 -10.34
CA GLY A 365 -13.81 -7.03 -9.41
C GLY A 365 -15.29 -7.30 -9.67
N GLU A 366 -15.91 -6.65 -10.69
CA GLU A 366 -17.31 -6.83 -11.06
C GLU A 366 -17.48 -8.06 -11.97
N PRO A 367 -18.37 -9.03 -11.66
CA PRO A 367 -18.47 -10.27 -12.42
C PRO A 367 -19.21 -10.15 -13.75
N VAL A 368 -19.92 -9.03 -13.97
CA VAL A 368 -20.75 -8.84 -15.17
C VAL A 368 -19.91 -8.31 -16.32
N PRO A 369 -19.87 -8.98 -17.49
CA PRO A 369 -19.16 -8.46 -18.65
C PRO A 369 -19.76 -7.14 -19.15
N VAL A 370 -18.88 -6.20 -19.51
CA VAL A 370 -19.23 -4.86 -19.97
C VAL A 370 -19.34 -4.83 -21.50
N ALA A 371 -20.44 -4.25 -22.01
CA ALA A 371 -20.60 -4.02 -23.44
C ALA A 371 -19.59 -2.96 -23.94
N LYS A 372 -18.90 -3.25 -25.04
CA LYS A 372 -17.96 -2.35 -25.71
C LYS A 372 -18.43 -2.12 -27.13
N GLU A 373 -18.79 -0.89 -27.41
CA GLU A 373 -19.23 -0.37 -28.69
C GLU A 373 -18.18 0.59 -29.25
N ILE A 374 -18.37 1.08 -30.48
CA ILE A 374 -17.46 2.07 -31.09
C ILE A 374 -17.36 3.31 -30.20
N GLY A 375 -16.14 3.74 -29.91
CA GLY A 375 -15.83 4.83 -28.99
C GLY A 375 -15.69 4.42 -27.52
N ALA A 376 -15.95 3.15 -27.18
CA ALA A 376 -15.76 2.65 -25.80
C ALA A 376 -14.28 2.37 -25.51
N GLU A 377 -13.84 2.74 -24.31
CA GLU A 377 -12.51 2.41 -23.84
C GLU A 377 -12.38 0.92 -23.49
N VAL A 378 -11.23 0.33 -23.81
CA VAL A 378 -10.84 -1.04 -23.45
C VAL A 378 -9.52 -1.03 -22.69
N VAL A 379 -9.41 -1.93 -21.70
CA VAL A 379 -8.28 -2.00 -20.78
C VAL A 379 -7.46 -3.27 -21.02
N GLY A 380 -6.15 -3.11 -21.11
CA GLY A 380 -5.21 -4.20 -21.26
C GLY A 380 -5.27 -5.19 -20.10
N GLY A 381 -5.22 -6.51 -20.39
CA GLY A 381 -5.32 -7.58 -19.39
C GLY A 381 -6.73 -8.11 -19.18
N THR A 382 -7.78 -7.46 -19.70
CA THR A 382 -9.16 -7.94 -19.68
C THR A 382 -9.40 -8.99 -20.79
N ILE A 383 -10.51 -9.70 -20.74
CA ILE A 383 -10.79 -10.83 -21.66
C ILE A 383 -12.01 -10.52 -22.52
N ASN A 384 -11.81 -10.55 -23.83
CA ASN A 384 -12.89 -10.46 -24.79
C ASN A 384 -13.74 -11.74 -24.78
N LYS A 385 -15.07 -11.64 -24.71
CA LYS A 385 -15.98 -12.81 -24.58
C LYS A 385 -16.59 -13.23 -25.90
N THR A 386 -17.37 -12.39 -26.57
CA THR A 386 -18.33 -12.82 -27.59
C THR A 386 -18.01 -12.39 -29.01
N GLY A 387 -17.78 -11.10 -29.25
CA GLY A 387 -17.54 -10.51 -30.57
C GLY A 387 -16.06 -10.36 -30.90
N ALA A 388 -15.72 -10.14 -32.17
CA ALA A 388 -14.42 -9.62 -32.55
C ALA A 388 -14.54 -8.12 -32.74
N PHE A 389 -13.52 -7.37 -32.31
CA PHE A 389 -13.47 -5.92 -32.48
C PHE A 389 -12.04 -5.45 -32.71
N SER A 390 -11.90 -4.28 -33.28
CA SER A 390 -10.64 -3.58 -33.45
C SER A 390 -10.64 -2.30 -32.61
N PHE A 391 -9.51 -1.99 -32.00
CA PHE A 391 -9.37 -0.78 -31.21
C PHE A 391 -8.06 -0.06 -31.53
N LYS A 392 -8.08 1.26 -31.38
CA LYS A 392 -6.91 2.13 -31.51
C LYS A 392 -6.20 2.23 -30.19
N VAL A 393 -4.89 1.99 -30.18
CA VAL A 393 -4.06 2.03 -28.97
C VAL A 393 -3.93 3.47 -28.44
N THR A 394 -4.29 3.68 -27.18
CA THR A 394 -4.19 4.98 -26.50
C THR A 394 -3.08 5.01 -25.45
N LYS A 395 -2.77 3.88 -24.79
CA LYS A 395 -1.68 3.81 -23.78
C LYS A 395 -0.86 2.53 -23.99
N VAL A 396 0.45 2.62 -23.81
CA VAL A 396 1.40 1.51 -23.97
C VAL A 396 2.40 1.43 -22.80
N GLY A 397 2.97 0.26 -22.58
CA GLY A 397 4.05 0.04 -21.61
C GLY A 397 3.68 0.40 -20.17
N ALA A 398 4.48 1.25 -19.54
CA ALA A 398 4.29 1.66 -18.15
C ALA A 398 3.04 2.53 -17.91
N ASN A 399 2.47 3.10 -18.98
CA ASN A 399 1.31 3.98 -18.91
C ASN A 399 -0.02 3.24 -18.99
N THR A 400 -0.03 1.92 -19.26
CA THR A 400 -1.26 1.13 -19.25
C THR A 400 -1.85 1.05 -17.84
N ILE A 401 -3.18 0.99 -17.74
CA ILE A 401 -3.91 0.88 -16.47
C ILE A 401 -3.42 -0.33 -15.66
N LEU A 402 -3.23 -1.49 -16.31
CA LEU A 402 -2.70 -2.68 -15.65
C LEU A 402 -1.28 -2.44 -15.07
N ALA A 403 -0.40 -1.76 -15.80
CA ALA A 403 0.95 -1.44 -15.32
C ALA A 403 0.90 -0.48 -14.13
N GLN A 404 0.01 0.51 -14.15
CA GLN A 404 -0.23 1.43 -13.04
C GLN A 404 -0.76 0.69 -11.80
N ILE A 405 -1.75 -0.22 -11.96
CA ILE A 405 -2.27 -1.07 -10.88
C ILE A 405 -1.13 -1.86 -10.22
N ILE A 406 -0.30 -2.53 -11.03
CA ILE A 406 0.82 -3.31 -10.52
C ILE A 406 1.78 -2.42 -9.72
N ARG A 407 2.10 -1.22 -10.24
CA ARG A 407 2.96 -0.25 -9.56
C ARG A 407 2.36 0.20 -8.22
N LEU A 408 1.08 0.55 -8.18
CA LEU A 408 0.40 0.96 -6.94
C LEU A 408 0.43 -0.14 -5.88
N VAL A 409 0.19 -1.40 -6.27
CA VAL A 409 0.26 -2.53 -5.34
C VAL A 409 1.70 -2.75 -4.82
N GLU A 410 2.71 -2.59 -5.67
CA GLU A 410 4.12 -2.67 -5.26
C GLU A 410 4.51 -1.55 -4.30
N GLU A 411 4.10 -0.31 -4.57
CA GLU A 411 4.34 0.84 -3.70
C GLU A 411 3.66 0.67 -2.33
N ALA A 412 2.40 0.22 -2.31
CA ALA A 412 1.69 -0.08 -1.07
C ALA A 412 2.37 -1.16 -0.24
N GLN A 413 2.86 -2.23 -0.89
CA GLN A 413 3.60 -3.31 -0.22
C GLN A 413 4.99 -2.87 0.24
N GLY A 414 5.60 -1.91 -0.45
CA GLY A 414 6.90 -1.33 -0.12
C GLY A 414 6.87 -0.33 1.03
N SER A 415 5.73 0.29 1.29
CA SER A 415 5.60 1.32 2.32
C SER A 415 5.63 0.74 3.74
N LYS A 416 6.05 1.55 4.71
CA LYS A 416 6.19 1.17 6.11
C LYS A 416 5.05 1.77 6.94
N LEU A 417 4.28 0.90 7.59
CA LEU A 417 3.22 1.33 8.49
C LEU A 417 3.76 1.95 9.79
N PRO A 418 3.09 2.95 10.39
CA PRO A 418 3.47 3.48 11.70
C PRO A 418 3.61 2.40 12.78
N ILE A 419 2.72 1.40 12.79
CA ILE A 419 2.81 0.26 13.71
C ILE A 419 4.08 -0.56 13.49
N GLN A 420 4.55 -0.72 12.24
CA GLN A 420 5.79 -1.41 11.92
C GLN A 420 7.01 -0.62 12.42
N ALA A 421 7.03 0.70 12.23
CA ALA A 421 8.10 1.56 12.73
C ALA A 421 8.24 1.47 14.26
N LEU A 422 7.12 1.39 14.98
CA LEU A 422 7.12 1.18 16.42
C LEU A 422 7.73 -0.18 16.80
N VAL A 423 7.34 -1.25 16.12
CA VAL A 423 7.84 -2.62 16.35
C VAL A 423 9.36 -2.69 16.09
N ASP A 424 9.83 -2.09 15.02
CA ASP A 424 11.26 -2.05 14.69
C ASP A 424 12.06 -1.33 15.79
N LYS A 425 11.55 -0.20 16.30
CA LYS A 425 12.15 0.54 17.43
C LYS A 425 12.20 -0.31 18.70
N VAL A 426 11.14 -1.02 19.03
CA VAL A 426 11.11 -1.95 20.18
C VAL A 426 12.14 -3.06 20.00
N THR A 427 12.22 -3.63 18.80
CA THR A 427 13.15 -4.74 18.51
C THR A 427 14.62 -4.34 18.62
N MET A 428 14.97 -3.10 18.27
CA MET A 428 16.36 -2.60 18.43
C MET A 428 16.84 -2.63 19.89
N TRP A 429 15.96 -2.38 20.85
CA TRP A 429 16.29 -2.41 22.28
C TRP A 429 16.14 -3.80 22.89
N PHE A 430 15.26 -4.63 22.33
CA PHE A 430 14.94 -5.94 22.85
C PHE A 430 16.14 -6.88 22.83
N VAL A 431 16.89 -6.95 21.71
CA VAL A 431 18.04 -7.88 21.58
C VAL A 431 19.15 -7.57 22.57
N PRO A 432 19.65 -6.32 22.74
CA PRO A 432 20.60 -5.99 23.79
C PRO A 432 20.07 -6.29 25.20
N ALA A 433 18.81 -6.00 25.51
CA ALA A 433 18.21 -6.28 26.81
C ALA A 433 18.19 -7.79 27.12
N VAL A 434 17.87 -8.60 26.15
CA VAL A 434 17.92 -10.08 26.28
C VAL A 434 19.34 -10.58 26.54
N MET A 435 20.35 -10.04 25.86
CA MET A 435 21.74 -10.42 26.10
C MET A 435 22.19 -10.09 27.52
N ILE A 436 21.79 -8.93 28.01
CA ILE A 436 22.04 -8.53 29.43
C ILE A 436 21.28 -9.49 30.35
N GLY A 437 20.01 -9.77 30.08
CA GLY A 437 19.21 -10.73 30.86
C GLY A 437 19.83 -12.14 30.92
N ALA A 438 20.31 -12.65 29.78
CA ALA A 438 21.00 -13.94 29.74
C ALA A 438 22.31 -13.93 30.55
N THR A 439 23.06 -12.83 30.48
CA THR A 439 24.28 -12.66 31.25
C THR A 439 23.96 -12.62 32.77
N ILE A 440 22.94 -11.89 33.16
CA ILE A 440 22.48 -11.87 34.57
C ILE A 440 22.03 -13.25 35.00
N THR A 441 21.27 -13.97 34.19
CA THR A 441 20.83 -15.34 34.45
C THR A 441 22.03 -16.25 34.66
N PHE A 442 23.04 -16.16 33.82
CA PHE A 442 24.25 -16.93 33.92
C PHE A 442 24.93 -16.73 35.30
N PHE A 443 25.16 -15.48 35.71
CA PHE A 443 25.81 -15.19 36.97
C PHE A 443 24.97 -15.54 38.18
N ILE A 444 23.65 -15.39 38.14
CA ILE A 444 22.77 -15.81 39.23
C ILE A 444 22.85 -17.32 39.45
N TRP A 445 22.78 -18.10 38.36
CA TRP A 445 22.88 -19.55 38.46
C TRP A 445 24.28 -20.06 38.86
N LEU A 446 25.32 -19.31 38.42
CA LEU A 446 26.70 -19.64 38.84
C LEU A 446 26.92 -19.39 40.33
N ALA A 447 26.29 -18.36 40.92
CA ALA A 447 26.48 -17.96 42.31
C ALA A 447 25.53 -18.72 43.30
N PHE A 448 24.29 -19.00 42.86
CA PHE A 448 23.23 -19.51 43.72
C PHE A 448 22.62 -20.84 43.21
N GLY A 449 23.05 -21.33 42.07
CA GLY A 449 22.54 -22.60 41.53
C GLY A 449 23.05 -23.83 42.30
N PRO A 450 22.33 -24.96 42.23
CA PRO A 450 22.84 -26.21 42.77
C PRO A 450 24.06 -26.72 41.99
N GLU A 451 24.84 -27.57 42.60
CA GLU A 451 25.95 -28.25 41.87
C GLU A 451 25.36 -29.25 40.85
N PRO A 452 25.90 -29.26 39.61
CA PRO A 452 27.01 -28.47 39.07
C PRO A 452 26.56 -27.07 38.54
N ALA A 453 26.83 -26.00 39.30
CA ALA A 453 26.35 -24.66 39.07
C ALA A 453 26.72 -24.08 37.69
N LEU A 454 27.89 -24.36 37.17
CA LEU A 454 28.32 -23.89 35.84
C LEU A 454 27.46 -24.46 34.70
N THR A 455 27.07 -25.74 34.82
CA THR A 455 26.19 -26.40 33.85
C THR A 455 24.79 -25.76 33.82
N PHE A 456 24.20 -25.54 35.00
CA PHE A 456 22.90 -24.88 35.12
C PHE A 456 22.95 -23.45 34.63
N ALA A 457 24.01 -22.69 34.93
CA ALA A 457 24.24 -21.34 34.47
C ALA A 457 24.27 -21.28 32.93
N LEU A 458 25.02 -22.17 32.28
CA LEU A 458 25.13 -22.20 30.84
C LEU A 458 23.82 -22.56 30.15
N ILE A 459 23.15 -23.63 30.61
CA ILE A 459 21.87 -24.10 30.02
C ILE A 459 20.80 -23.02 30.08
N ASN A 460 20.61 -22.40 31.24
CA ASN A 460 19.59 -21.38 31.42
C ASN A 460 19.91 -20.10 30.62
N ALA A 461 21.16 -19.66 30.61
CA ALA A 461 21.58 -18.52 29.78
C ALA A 461 21.34 -18.77 28.29
N VAL A 462 21.74 -19.96 27.80
CA VAL A 462 21.51 -20.36 26.39
C VAL A 462 20.01 -20.48 26.10
N ALA A 463 19.21 -21.05 26.99
CA ALA A 463 17.76 -21.13 26.83
C ALA A 463 17.13 -19.73 26.73
N VAL A 464 17.53 -18.75 27.54
CA VAL A 464 17.09 -17.34 27.46
C VAL A 464 17.46 -16.73 26.11
N LEU A 465 18.71 -16.90 25.63
CA LEU A 465 19.14 -16.35 24.34
C LEU A 465 18.32 -16.90 23.18
N ILE A 466 17.95 -18.17 23.22
CA ILE A 466 17.23 -18.84 22.13
C ILE A 466 15.76 -18.47 22.11
N ILE A 467 15.07 -18.60 23.28
CA ILE A 467 13.62 -18.32 23.35
C ILE A 467 13.30 -16.88 23.04
N ALA A 468 14.19 -15.97 23.35
CA ALA A 468 14.00 -14.55 23.11
C ALA A 468 14.23 -14.11 21.66
N CYS A 469 14.52 -15.03 20.74
CA CYS A 469 14.69 -14.69 19.32
C CYS A 469 13.38 -14.08 18.74
N PRO A 470 13.39 -12.82 18.26
CA PRO A 470 12.17 -12.17 17.75
C PRO A 470 11.88 -12.55 16.29
N CYS A 471 12.02 -13.83 15.91
CA CYS A 471 11.91 -14.28 14.53
C CYS A 471 10.53 -14.01 13.92
N ALA A 472 9.46 -14.30 14.64
CA ALA A 472 8.09 -14.09 14.19
C ALA A 472 7.70 -12.61 14.07
N MET A 473 8.32 -11.74 14.86
CA MET A 473 8.04 -10.31 14.89
C MET A 473 8.36 -9.60 13.58
N GLY A 474 9.49 -9.96 12.95
CA GLY A 474 9.89 -9.41 11.65
C GLY A 474 8.95 -9.78 10.49
N LEU A 475 8.11 -10.81 10.66
CA LEU A 475 7.15 -11.28 9.67
C LEU A 475 5.72 -10.80 9.92
N ALA A 476 5.37 -10.52 11.17
CA ALA A 476 4.00 -10.26 11.61
C ALA A 476 3.30 -9.15 10.80
N THR A 477 3.97 -8.03 10.60
CA THR A 477 3.42 -6.88 9.89
C THR A 477 3.55 -7.02 8.37
N PRO A 478 4.76 -7.25 7.78
CA PRO A 478 4.90 -7.28 6.32
C PRO A 478 4.05 -8.35 5.65
N THR A 479 3.95 -9.55 6.23
CA THR A 479 3.17 -10.63 5.63
C THR A 479 1.68 -10.31 5.60
N SER A 480 1.14 -9.72 6.69
CA SER A 480 -0.26 -9.32 6.75
C SER A 480 -0.58 -8.19 5.77
N ILE A 481 0.33 -7.22 5.60
CA ILE A 481 0.20 -6.15 4.59
C ILE A 481 0.16 -6.76 3.19
N MET A 482 1.13 -7.59 2.85
CA MET A 482 1.22 -8.19 1.51
C MET A 482 -0.02 -9.04 1.17
N VAL A 483 -0.55 -9.80 2.13
CA VAL A 483 -1.77 -10.59 1.92
C VAL A 483 -2.99 -9.68 1.86
N GLY A 484 -3.08 -8.68 2.73
CA GLY A 484 -4.19 -7.72 2.78
C GLY A 484 -4.29 -6.88 1.51
N THR A 485 -3.17 -6.25 1.08
CA THR A 485 -3.14 -5.43 -0.16
C THR A 485 -3.32 -6.29 -1.41
N GLY A 486 -2.81 -7.53 -1.41
CA GLY A 486 -3.06 -8.48 -2.48
C GLY A 486 -4.54 -8.86 -2.58
N ARG A 487 -5.22 -9.06 -1.43
CA ARG A 487 -6.66 -9.32 -1.41
C ARG A 487 -7.47 -8.08 -1.80
N ALA A 488 -7.02 -6.88 -1.40
CA ALA A 488 -7.61 -5.62 -1.85
C ALA A 488 -7.61 -5.50 -3.38
N ALA A 489 -6.46 -5.73 -4.00
CA ALA A 489 -6.32 -5.66 -5.46
C ALA A 489 -7.24 -6.68 -6.19
N GLU A 490 -7.42 -7.90 -5.64
CA GLU A 490 -8.39 -8.88 -6.17
C GLU A 490 -9.86 -8.40 -6.05
N LEU A 491 -10.14 -7.45 -5.17
CA LEU A 491 -11.45 -6.82 -4.98
C LEU A 491 -11.60 -5.50 -5.75
N GLY A 492 -10.62 -5.11 -6.55
CA GLY A 492 -10.61 -3.83 -7.25
C GLY A 492 -10.30 -2.63 -6.34
N ILE A 493 -9.72 -2.86 -5.16
CA ILE A 493 -9.35 -1.83 -4.19
C ILE A 493 -7.83 -1.68 -4.20
N LEU A 494 -7.34 -0.51 -4.61
CA LEU A 494 -5.91 -0.23 -4.73
C LEU A 494 -5.48 0.77 -3.66
N PHE A 495 -4.64 0.33 -2.74
CA PHE A 495 -3.97 1.22 -1.80
C PHE A 495 -2.72 1.80 -2.47
N ARG A 496 -2.62 3.11 -2.53
CA ARG A 496 -1.44 3.80 -3.08
C ARG A 496 -0.29 3.85 -2.08
N LYS A 497 -0.62 3.98 -0.80
CA LYS A 497 0.33 3.97 0.31
C LYS A 497 -0.12 2.96 1.36
N GLY A 498 0.81 2.22 1.94
CA GLY A 498 0.46 1.29 3.03
C GLY A 498 -0.07 2.02 4.27
N GLU A 499 0.37 3.25 4.51
CA GLU A 499 -0.14 4.09 5.60
C GLU A 499 -1.64 4.31 5.51
N ALA A 500 -2.18 4.45 4.29
CA ALA A 500 -3.62 4.57 4.05
C ALA A 500 -4.40 3.34 4.57
N LEU A 501 -3.80 2.15 4.50
CA LEU A 501 -4.40 0.94 5.07
C LEU A 501 -4.57 1.05 6.59
N GLN A 502 -3.64 1.69 7.29
CA GLN A 502 -3.77 1.91 8.73
C GLN A 502 -4.71 3.09 9.04
N ALA A 503 -4.58 4.19 8.30
CA ALA A 503 -5.40 5.39 8.50
C ALA A 503 -6.89 5.10 8.27
N LEU A 504 -7.23 4.33 7.23
CA LEU A 504 -8.61 3.97 6.88
C LEU A 504 -9.32 3.17 7.98
N ARG A 505 -8.59 2.35 8.74
CA ARG A 505 -9.14 1.66 9.91
C ARG A 505 -9.58 2.60 11.01
N ASP A 506 -8.89 3.73 11.17
CA ASP A 506 -9.09 4.66 12.28
C ASP A 506 -10.09 5.78 11.94
N VAL A 507 -10.69 5.74 10.74
CA VAL A 507 -11.73 6.66 10.28
C VAL A 507 -12.99 6.48 11.12
N SER A 508 -13.62 7.60 11.48
CA SER A 508 -14.91 7.66 12.20
C SER A 508 -16.02 8.31 11.38
N VAL A 509 -15.66 9.13 10.38
CA VAL A 509 -16.60 9.83 9.49
C VAL A 509 -16.21 9.56 8.03
N VAL A 510 -17.18 9.18 7.22
CA VAL A 510 -17.04 9.06 5.77
C VAL A 510 -17.77 10.20 5.11
N ALA A 511 -17.06 11.16 4.58
CA ALA A 511 -17.59 12.29 3.83
C ALA A 511 -17.64 11.92 2.34
N LEU A 512 -18.83 12.04 1.76
CA LEU A 512 -19.14 11.64 0.39
C LEU A 512 -19.44 12.88 -0.46
N ASP A 513 -18.81 12.99 -1.62
CA ASP A 513 -19.33 13.91 -2.63
C ASP A 513 -20.70 13.42 -3.13
N LYS A 514 -21.54 14.33 -3.61
CA LYS A 514 -22.86 13.97 -4.16
C LYS A 514 -22.73 13.44 -5.59
N THR A 515 -22.23 14.29 -6.48
CA THR A 515 -22.28 14.09 -7.93
C THR A 515 -21.28 13.03 -8.38
N GLY A 516 -21.73 12.02 -9.14
CA GLY A 516 -20.87 10.93 -9.58
C GLY A 516 -20.53 9.89 -8.49
N THR A 517 -20.59 10.29 -7.21
CA THR A 517 -20.30 9.41 -6.05
C THR A 517 -21.58 8.78 -5.51
N LEU A 518 -22.50 9.56 -4.95
CA LEU A 518 -23.81 9.09 -4.47
C LEU A 518 -24.80 8.90 -5.62
N THR A 519 -24.65 9.69 -6.66
CA THR A 519 -25.52 9.76 -7.84
C THR A 519 -24.78 9.28 -9.08
N LYS A 520 -25.50 9.07 -10.20
CA LYS A 520 -24.91 8.61 -11.46
C LYS A 520 -23.99 9.64 -12.15
N GLY A 521 -24.05 10.92 -11.74
CA GLY A 521 -23.33 12.03 -12.36
C GLY A 521 -23.89 12.43 -13.72
N ARG A 522 -25.07 11.94 -14.07
CA ARG A 522 -25.78 12.22 -15.32
C ARG A 522 -27.18 12.67 -14.98
N PRO A 523 -27.55 13.94 -15.25
CA PRO A 523 -28.94 14.38 -15.14
C PRO A 523 -29.83 13.53 -16.03
N GLU A 524 -30.96 13.10 -15.50
CA GLU A 524 -32.01 12.37 -16.24
C GLU A 524 -33.33 13.14 -16.10
N LEU A 525 -34.17 13.09 -17.15
CA LEU A 525 -35.55 13.57 -17.09
C LEU A 525 -36.32 12.63 -16.18
N THR A 526 -36.74 13.10 -15.00
CA THR A 526 -37.45 12.26 -14.02
C THR A 526 -38.94 12.41 -14.07
N ASP A 527 -39.43 13.61 -14.37
CA ASP A 527 -40.89 13.91 -14.43
C ASP A 527 -41.17 14.93 -15.53
N LEU A 528 -42.26 14.70 -16.24
CA LEU A 528 -42.88 15.66 -17.11
C LEU A 528 -44.40 15.62 -16.82
N ILE A 529 -44.93 16.70 -16.26
CA ILE A 529 -46.34 16.81 -15.89
C ILE A 529 -47.00 17.80 -16.84
N PRO A 530 -47.83 17.34 -17.81
CA PRO A 530 -48.53 18.23 -18.74
C PRO A 530 -49.61 19.07 -18.06
N ALA A 531 -49.85 20.24 -18.58
CA ALA A 531 -51.05 21.00 -18.29
C ALA A 531 -52.27 20.42 -19.06
N GLU A 532 -53.48 20.79 -18.62
CA GLU A 532 -54.67 20.38 -19.36
C GLU A 532 -54.59 20.78 -20.83
N LYS A 533 -54.90 19.86 -21.76
CA LYS A 533 -54.88 20.00 -23.22
C LYS A 533 -53.53 19.81 -23.91
N PHE A 534 -52.50 19.39 -23.20
CA PHE A 534 -51.22 19.05 -23.82
C PHE A 534 -50.88 17.57 -23.61
N GLU A 535 -50.29 16.95 -24.63
CA GLU A 535 -49.90 15.56 -24.60
C GLU A 535 -48.41 15.41 -24.21
N TYR A 536 -48.11 14.38 -23.41
CA TYR A 536 -46.74 14.11 -22.91
C TYR A 536 -45.69 14.05 -24.02
N ASN A 537 -45.94 13.21 -25.04
CA ASN A 537 -44.98 12.97 -26.13
C ASN A 537 -44.81 14.20 -27.03
N GLU A 538 -45.89 15.01 -27.23
CA GLU A 538 -45.82 16.24 -27.97
C GLU A 538 -44.91 17.25 -27.26
N ILE A 539 -45.08 17.46 -25.96
CA ILE A 539 -44.26 18.37 -25.18
C ILE A 539 -42.82 17.92 -25.17
N LEU A 540 -42.60 16.64 -24.92
CA LEU A 540 -41.21 16.08 -24.88
C LEU A 540 -40.49 16.25 -26.22
N SER A 541 -41.17 15.99 -27.36
CA SER A 541 -40.62 16.18 -28.69
C SER A 541 -40.26 17.65 -28.97
N LEU A 542 -41.18 18.60 -28.66
CA LEU A 542 -40.94 20.02 -28.87
C LEU A 542 -39.80 20.56 -27.98
N VAL A 543 -39.82 20.20 -26.70
CA VAL A 543 -38.77 20.60 -25.76
C VAL A 543 -37.40 19.99 -26.11
N ALA A 544 -37.38 18.71 -26.44
CA ALA A 544 -36.13 18.07 -26.85
C ALA A 544 -35.56 18.67 -28.14
N SER A 545 -36.45 19.07 -29.09
CA SER A 545 -36.01 19.73 -30.32
C SER A 545 -35.28 21.05 -30.04
N ILE A 546 -35.79 21.90 -29.15
CA ILE A 546 -35.14 23.17 -28.80
C ILE A 546 -33.84 22.92 -28.00
N GLU A 547 -33.86 21.95 -27.07
CA GLU A 547 -32.71 21.65 -26.21
C GLU A 547 -31.53 20.95 -26.97
N THR A 548 -31.76 20.45 -28.19
CA THR A 548 -30.68 19.98 -29.05
C THR A 548 -29.64 21.07 -29.37
N TYR A 549 -30.01 22.34 -29.30
CA TYR A 549 -29.15 23.49 -29.55
C TYR A 549 -28.52 24.06 -28.27
N SER A 550 -28.83 23.49 -27.13
CA SER A 550 -28.32 23.92 -25.82
C SER A 550 -27.18 23.01 -25.36
N GLU A 551 -26.08 23.60 -24.92
CA GLU A 551 -24.93 22.85 -24.36
C GLU A 551 -25.10 22.50 -22.86
N HIS A 552 -26.25 22.85 -22.27
CA HIS A 552 -26.47 22.62 -20.84
C HIS A 552 -26.72 21.14 -20.52
N PRO A 553 -26.16 20.58 -19.41
CA PRO A 553 -26.38 19.17 -19.05
C PRO A 553 -27.86 18.77 -18.89
N ILE A 554 -28.73 19.69 -18.47
CA ILE A 554 -30.18 19.49 -18.38
C ILE A 554 -30.80 19.29 -19.78
N ALA A 555 -30.29 19.98 -20.77
CA ALA A 555 -30.76 19.86 -22.16
C ALA A 555 -30.49 18.44 -22.68
N GLN A 556 -29.28 17.94 -22.48
CA GLN A 556 -28.90 16.59 -22.86
C GLN A 556 -29.79 15.53 -22.24
N ALA A 557 -30.18 15.70 -20.97
CA ALA A 557 -31.10 14.80 -20.26
C ALA A 557 -32.49 14.71 -20.95
N ILE A 558 -33.00 15.85 -21.38
CA ILE A 558 -34.28 15.92 -22.07
C ILE A 558 -34.19 15.31 -23.47
N VAL A 559 -33.12 15.61 -24.21
CA VAL A 559 -32.89 15.05 -25.55
C VAL A 559 -32.72 13.52 -25.47
N ASN A 560 -32.01 13.02 -24.50
CA ASN A 560 -31.85 11.59 -24.29
C ASN A 560 -33.19 10.89 -24.02
N ALA A 561 -34.03 11.48 -23.17
CA ALA A 561 -35.36 10.95 -22.88
C ALA A 561 -36.26 10.88 -24.12
N ALA A 562 -36.20 11.88 -25.01
CA ALA A 562 -36.92 11.87 -26.27
C ALA A 562 -36.40 10.79 -27.24
N ASN A 563 -35.09 10.60 -27.30
CA ASN A 563 -34.44 9.56 -28.11
C ASN A 563 -34.81 8.15 -27.62
N GLU A 564 -34.81 7.91 -26.30
CA GLU A 564 -35.25 6.65 -25.70
C GLU A 564 -36.72 6.34 -26.00
N ALA A 565 -37.55 7.38 -25.99
CA ALA A 565 -38.96 7.30 -26.38
C ALA A 565 -39.15 7.19 -27.91
N LYS A 566 -38.05 7.21 -28.70
CA LYS A 566 -38.06 7.17 -30.18
C LYS A 566 -38.92 8.25 -30.84
N LEU A 567 -38.92 9.43 -30.22
CA LEU A 567 -39.66 10.56 -30.73
C LEU A 567 -38.89 11.24 -31.86
N THR A 568 -39.60 11.71 -32.88
CA THR A 568 -39.02 12.50 -33.97
C THR A 568 -38.80 13.94 -33.50
N LEU A 569 -37.57 14.45 -33.62
CA LEU A 569 -37.29 15.85 -33.30
C LEU A 569 -37.63 16.74 -34.51
N ALA A 570 -38.23 17.88 -34.24
CA ALA A 570 -38.72 18.84 -35.23
C ALA A 570 -37.63 19.87 -35.59
N SER A 571 -37.84 20.59 -36.72
CA SER A 571 -36.97 21.69 -37.09
C SER A 571 -37.12 22.89 -36.15
N VAL A 572 -35.99 23.53 -35.84
CA VAL A 572 -35.91 24.66 -34.90
C VAL A 572 -35.44 25.92 -35.61
N ASP A 573 -36.23 27.00 -35.50
CA ASP A 573 -35.90 28.32 -35.99
C ASP A 573 -35.81 29.32 -34.84
N ASN A 574 -35.06 30.40 -35.00
CA ASN A 574 -34.96 31.53 -34.07
C ASN A 574 -34.61 31.08 -32.62
N PHE A 575 -33.63 30.18 -32.50
CA PHE A 575 -33.14 29.74 -31.17
C PHE A 575 -32.45 30.89 -30.44
N GLU A 576 -32.84 31.14 -29.20
CA GLU A 576 -32.25 32.12 -28.30
C GLU A 576 -32.01 31.50 -26.92
N ALA A 577 -30.77 31.52 -26.46
CA ALA A 577 -30.41 31.16 -25.09
C ALA A 577 -30.32 32.42 -24.22
N ILE A 578 -31.13 32.49 -23.16
CA ILE A 578 -31.16 33.62 -22.23
C ILE A 578 -30.42 33.21 -20.95
N PRO A 579 -29.17 33.69 -20.73
CA PRO A 579 -28.36 33.25 -19.62
C PRO A 579 -29.06 33.40 -18.28
N GLY A 580 -29.14 32.29 -17.52
CA GLY A 580 -29.76 32.25 -16.19
C GLY A 580 -31.30 32.23 -16.17
N PHE A 581 -31.97 32.23 -17.32
CA PHE A 581 -33.43 32.17 -17.43
C PHE A 581 -33.94 30.91 -18.13
N GLY A 582 -33.42 30.60 -19.32
CA GLY A 582 -33.80 29.45 -20.11
C GLY A 582 -33.53 29.60 -21.59
N VAL A 583 -34.24 28.85 -22.43
CA VAL A 583 -34.14 28.86 -23.88
C VAL A 583 -35.52 29.14 -24.51
N SER A 584 -35.53 29.77 -25.68
CA SER A 584 -36.72 30.05 -26.49
C SER A 584 -36.45 29.82 -27.96
N ALA A 585 -37.38 29.23 -28.69
CA ALA A 585 -37.27 29.05 -30.14
C ALA A 585 -38.65 28.87 -30.79
N THR A 586 -38.67 28.85 -32.12
CA THR A 586 -39.81 28.42 -32.90
C THR A 586 -39.59 26.99 -33.38
N VAL A 587 -40.45 26.04 -32.98
CA VAL A 587 -40.40 24.63 -33.34
C VAL A 587 -41.64 24.26 -34.14
N ASP A 588 -41.50 23.85 -35.40
CA ASP A 588 -42.62 23.61 -36.32
C ASP A 588 -43.66 24.75 -36.34
N GLY A 589 -43.20 26.01 -36.34
CA GLY A 589 -44.06 27.19 -36.37
C GLY A 589 -44.72 27.56 -35.04
N ARG A 590 -44.45 26.83 -33.97
CA ARG A 590 -44.90 27.08 -32.61
C ARG A 590 -43.82 27.74 -31.74
N SER A 591 -44.17 28.73 -30.95
CA SER A 591 -43.25 29.37 -30.01
C SER A 591 -43.11 28.50 -28.77
N VAL A 592 -41.90 27.98 -28.51
CA VAL A 592 -41.56 27.13 -27.35
C VAL A 592 -40.54 27.84 -26.48
N SER A 593 -40.79 27.90 -25.19
CA SER A 593 -39.85 28.44 -24.19
C SER A 593 -39.73 27.51 -23.02
N VAL A 594 -38.49 27.25 -22.58
CA VAL A 594 -38.19 26.34 -21.49
C VAL A 594 -37.26 27.05 -20.49
N GLY A 595 -37.60 27.02 -19.19
CA GLY A 595 -36.75 27.65 -18.19
C GLY A 595 -37.31 27.65 -16.78
N ALA A 596 -36.66 28.41 -15.89
CA ALA A 596 -37.05 28.54 -14.50
C ALA A 596 -38.35 29.39 -14.32
N ASP A 597 -38.93 29.37 -13.12
CA ASP A 597 -40.12 30.16 -12.79
C ASP A 597 -39.99 31.65 -13.09
N ARG A 598 -38.81 32.22 -12.89
CA ARG A 598 -38.49 33.62 -13.20
C ARG A 598 -38.57 33.92 -14.71
N PHE A 599 -38.26 32.95 -15.55
CA PHE A 599 -38.40 33.11 -16.99
C PHE A 599 -39.86 33.14 -17.41
N MET A 600 -40.70 32.26 -16.83
CA MET A 600 -42.14 32.27 -17.08
C MET A 600 -42.77 33.58 -16.62
N LYS A 601 -42.35 34.12 -15.46
CA LYS A 601 -42.80 35.46 -14.98
C LYS A 601 -42.41 36.58 -15.93
N GLN A 602 -41.24 36.56 -16.50
CA GLN A 602 -40.80 37.53 -17.52
C GLN A 602 -41.65 37.47 -18.78
N LEU A 603 -42.12 36.27 -19.17
CA LEU A 603 -43.04 36.05 -20.28
C LEU A 603 -44.49 36.39 -19.93
N GLY A 604 -44.78 36.87 -18.72
CA GLY A 604 -46.11 37.20 -18.23
C GLY A 604 -47.00 36.00 -17.90
N LEU A 605 -46.40 34.82 -17.70
CA LEU A 605 -47.14 33.58 -17.44
C LEU A 605 -47.21 33.28 -15.93
N ASP A 606 -48.38 32.91 -15.45
CA ASP A 606 -48.63 32.49 -14.08
C ASP A 606 -48.31 31.00 -13.92
N VAL A 607 -47.35 30.67 -13.05
CA VAL A 607 -46.95 29.31 -12.74
C VAL A 607 -47.68 28.68 -11.56
N SER A 608 -48.66 29.39 -10.96
CA SER A 608 -49.36 28.95 -9.75
C SER A 608 -50.03 27.59 -9.88
N GLN A 609 -50.53 27.25 -11.08
CA GLN A 609 -51.12 25.94 -11.36
C GLN A 609 -50.20 24.75 -11.07
N PHE A 610 -48.90 24.93 -11.15
CA PHE A 610 -47.88 23.90 -10.85
C PHE A 610 -47.19 24.11 -9.49
N ALA A 611 -47.62 25.07 -8.67
CA ALA A 611 -46.94 25.40 -7.40
C ALA A 611 -46.82 24.18 -6.47
N SER A 612 -47.87 23.37 -6.33
CA SER A 612 -47.85 22.17 -5.50
C SER A 612 -46.94 21.08 -6.09
N SER A 613 -46.91 20.95 -7.41
CA SER A 613 -46.04 19.99 -8.09
C SER A 613 -44.57 20.43 -7.99
N ALA A 614 -44.28 21.71 -8.22
CA ALA A 614 -42.93 22.27 -8.07
C ALA A 614 -42.39 22.10 -6.65
N GLN A 615 -43.21 22.35 -5.63
CA GLN A 615 -42.84 22.15 -4.24
C GLN A 615 -42.53 20.68 -3.95
N LYS A 616 -43.39 19.76 -4.38
CA LYS A 616 -43.15 18.31 -4.22
C LYS A 616 -41.87 17.86 -4.91
N LEU A 617 -41.65 18.32 -6.16
CA LEU A 617 -40.42 18.00 -6.91
C LEU A 617 -39.18 18.57 -6.21
N GLY A 618 -39.24 19.81 -5.71
CA GLY A 618 -38.18 20.42 -4.92
C GLY A 618 -37.90 19.67 -3.60
N GLU A 619 -38.96 19.21 -2.89
CA GLU A 619 -38.84 18.38 -1.68
C GLU A 619 -38.22 17.01 -1.97
N GLN A 620 -38.29 16.54 -3.23
CA GLN A 620 -37.61 15.31 -3.70
C GLN A 620 -36.17 15.57 -4.21
N GLY A 621 -35.68 16.81 -4.12
CA GLY A 621 -34.36 17.18 -4.61
C GLY A 621 -34.24 17.33 -6.13
N LYS A 622 -35.37 17.43 -6.83
CA LYS A 622 -35.41 17.59 -8.29
C LYS A 622 -35.47 19.09 -8.67
N THR A 623 -34.89 19.41 -9.83
CA THR A 623 -34.92 20.79 -10.35
C THR A 623 -36.10 20.97 -11.29
N PRO A 624 -37.15 21.74 -10.88
CA PRO A 624 -38.31 22.00 -11.72
C PRO A 624 -38.00 23.07 -12.78
N LEU A 625 -38.33 22.78 -14.01
CA LEU A 625 -38.34 23.68 -15.17
C LEU A 625 -39.76 23.79 -15.71
N TYR A 626 -40.08 24.91 -16.28
CA TYR A 626 -41.41 25.15 -16.87
C TYR A 626 -41.30 25.27 -18.40
N THR A 627 -42.28 24.76 -19.08
CA THR A 627 -42.40 24.85 -20.53
C THR A 627 -43.64 25.67 -20.91
N ALA A 628 -43.43 26.66 -21.75
CA ALA A 628 -44.52 27.41 -22.36
C ALA A 628 -44.54 27.14 -23.87
N ILE A 629 -45.74 26.95 -24.45
CA ILE A 629 -45.97 26.75 -25.86
C ILE A 629 -47.06 27.75 -26.32
N ASP A 630 -46.77 28.51 -27.38
CA ASP A 630 -47.63 29.52 -27.92
C ASP A 630 -48.21 30.50 -26.85
N GLY A 631 -47.33 30.95 -25.94
CA GLY A 631 -47.67 31.88 -24.86
C GLY A 631 -48.55 31.26 -23.76
N ARG A 632 -48.67 29.95 -23.66
CA ARG A 632 -49.40 29.24 -22.62
C ARG A 632 -48.52 28.29 -21.87
N LEU A 633 -48.66 28.20 -20.55
CA LEU A 633 -47.91 27.23 -19.76
C LEU A 633 -48.39 25.82 -20.09
N ALA A 634 -47.47 24.99 -20.63
CA ALA A 634 -47.74 23.66 -21.17
C ALA A 634 -47.36 22.51 -20.24
N ALA A 635 -46.28 22.65 -19.48
CA ALA A 635 -45.81 21.60 -18.54
C ALA A 635 -44.87 22.13 -17.48
N ILE A 636 -44.71 21.34 -16.44
CA ILE A 636 -43.57 21.38 -15.56
C ILE A 636 -42.73 20.13 -15.80
N ILE A 637 -41.44 20.30 -15.96
CA ILE A 637 -40.43 19.25 -16.22
C ILE A 637 -39.51 19.20 -15.02
N ALA A 638 -39.09 18.01 -14.58
CA ALA A 638 -38.10 17.87 -13.54
C ALA A 638 -36.92 17.05 -14.05
N VAL A 639 -35.75 17.58 -13.81
CA VAL A 639 -34.47 16.89 -14.08
C VAL A 639 -33.74 16.74 -12.76
N ALA A 640 -33.23 15.57 -12.54
CA ALA A 640 -32.40 15.28 -11.38
C ALA A 640 -31.28 14.28 -11.75
N ASP A 641 -30.19 14.32 -11.00
CA ASP A 641 -29.16 13.29 -11.07
C ASP A 641 -29.56 12.14 -10.15
N PRO A 642 -29.95 10.97 -10.69
CA PRO A 642 -30.51 9.88 -9.90
C PRO A 642 -29.46 9.24 -8.97
N ILE A 643 -29.90 8.88 -7.77
CA ILE A 643 -29.09 8.12 -6.82
C ILE A 643 -28.78 6.75 -7.42
N LYS A 644 -27.51 6.29 -7.30
CA LYS A 644 -27.12 4.94 -7.72
C LYS A 644 -27.90 3.90 -6.89
N GLU A 645 -28.31 2.81 -7.52
CA GLU A 645 -29.13 1.76 -6.89
C GLU A 645 -28.45 1.13 -5.66
N THR A 646 -27.12 1.06 -5.67
CA THR A 646 -26.29 0.46 -4.61
C THR A 646 -26.00 1.41 -3.44
N THR A 647 -26.21 2.71 -3.60
CA THR A 647 -25.91 3.74 -2.58
C THR A 647 -26.64 3.53 -1.26
N PRO A 648 -27.97 3.26 -1.21
CA PRO A 648 -28.67 3.08 0.07
C PRO A 648 -28.15 1.89 0.88
N GLU A 649 -27.78 0.80 0.20
CA GLU A 649 -27.21 -0.38 0.83
C GLU A 649 -25.81 -0.09 1.39
N ALA A 650 -24.97 0.60 0.63
CA ALA A 650 -23.62 0.97 1.04
C ALA A 650 -23.65 1.89 2.28
N ILE A 651 -24.53 2.86 2.34
CA ILE A 651 -24.66 3.76 3.51
C ILE A 651 -25.11 2.97 4.75
N LYS A 652 -26.08 2.07 4.63
CA LYS A 652 -26.48 1.18 5.73
C LYS A 652 -25.31 0.33 6.24
N ALA A 653 -24.50 -0.16 5.33
CA ALA A 653 -23.32 -0.97 5.66
C ALA A 653 -22.22 -0.13 6.37
N LEU A 654 -22.02 1.14 5.96
CA LEU A 654 -21.12 2.07 6.67
C LEU A 654 -21.58 2.29 8.11
N HIS A 655 -22.89 2.52 8.33
CA HIS A 655 -23.46 2.62 9.67
C HIS A 655 -23.30 1.33 10.49
N ALA A 656 -23.47 0.16 9.86
CA ALA A 656 -23.23 -1.14 10.52
C ALA A 656 -21.75 -1.33 10.95
N LEU A 657 -20.81 -0.69 10.26
CA LEU A 657 -19.39 -0.62 10.68
C LEU A 657 -19.14 0.40 11.80
N GLY A 658 -20.16 1.12 12.25
CA GLY A 658 -20.08 2.12 13.33
C GLY A 658 -19.56 3.49 12.86
N LEU A 659 -19.66 3.78 11.56
CA LEU A 659 -19.18 5.03 10.96
C LEU A 659 -20.32 6.02 10.78
N LYS A 660 -20.03 7.31 10.94
CA LYS A 660 -20.92 8.39 10.55
C LYS A 660 -20.73 8.68 9.07
N VAL A 661 -21.82 9.03 8.39
CA VAL A 661 -21.81 9.41 6.98
C VAL A 661 -22.15 10.89 6.85
N ALA A 662 -21.27 11.64 6.18
CA ALA A 662 -21.48 13.04 5.84
C ALA A 662 -21.57 13.21 4.32
N MET A 663 -22.37 14.18 3.87
CA MET A 663 -22.45 14.56 2.46
C MET A 663 -21.94 15.99 2.27
N ILE A 664 -21.05 16.17 1.30
CA ILE A 664 -20.56 17.50 0.87
C ILE A 664 -21.08 17.74 -0.54
N THR A 665 -21.77 18.84 -0.77
CA THR A 665 -22.38 19.16 -2.06
C THR A 665 -22.44 20.66 -2.34
N GLY A 666 -22.37 21.04 -3.62
CA GLY A 666 -22.66 22.40 -4.10
C GLY A 666 -24.14 22.73 -4.19
N ASP A 667 -25.02 21.74 -4.02
CA ASP A 667 -26.47 21.96 -4.09
C ASP A 667 -26.96 22.87 -2.96
N ASN A 668 -28.14 23.44 -3.20
CA ASN A 668 -28.83 24.19 -2.15
C ASN A 668 -29.23 23.29 -0.97
N LYS A 669 -29.39 23.93 0.18
CA LYS A 669 -29.65 23.24 1.46
C LYS A 669 -30.93 22.39 1.48
N ALA A 670 -31.93 22.75 0.68
CA ALA A 670 -33.21 22.03 0.61
C ALA A 670 -33.05 20.70 -0.13
N THR A 671 -32.42 20.73 -1.31
CA THR A 671 -32.07 19.53 -2.10
C THR A 671 -31.14 18.57 -1.31
N ALA A 672 -30.10 19.13 -0.68
CA ALA A 672 -29.16 18.34 0.10
C ALA A 672 -29.86 17.63 1.28
N LYS A 673 -30.77 18.32 1.99
CA LYS A 673 -31.57 17.72 3.07
C LYS A 673 -32.50 16.62 2.59
N ALA A 674 -33.12 16.78 1.41
CA ALA A 674 -34.01 15.78 0.82
C ALA A 674 -33.25 14.47 0.54
N ILE A 675 -32.09 14.56 -0.12
CA ILE A 675 -31.24 13.42 -0.44
C ILE A 675 -30.71 12.75 0.84
N ALA A 676 -30.23 13.54 1.79
CA ALA A 676 -29.71 13.04 3.06
C ALA A 676 -30.78 12.29 3.87
N LYS A 677 -32.01 12.81 3.91
CA LYS A 677 -33.15 12.15 4.57
C LYS A 677 -33.50 10.82 3.91
N GLN A 678 -33.46 10.77 2.56
CA GLN A 678 -33.74 9.56 1.80
C GLN A 678 -32.69 8.47 2.04
N LEU A 679 -31.42 8.86 2.15
CA LEU A 679 -30.28 7.95 2.31
C LEU A 679 -29.92 7.66 3.77
N GLY A 680 -30.43 8.44 4.73
CA GLY A 680 -30.09 8.31 6.14
C GLY A 680 -28.71 8.89 6.47
N ILE A 681 -28.28 9.94 5.78
CA ILE A 681 -26.99 10.61 6.00
C ILE A 681 -27.03 11.45 7.28
N ASP A 682 -25.99 11.38 8.12
CA ASP A 682 -25.97 12.00 9.44
C ASP A 682 -25.66 13.50 9.42
N GLU A 683 -24.69 13.93 8.60
CA GLU A 683 -24.22 15.31 8.53
C GLU A 683 -24.25 15.83 7.07
N ILE A 684 -24.59 17.12 6.90
CA ILE A 684 -24.71 17.74 5.57
C ILE A 684 -23.93 19.04 5.55
N VAL A 685 -23.05 19.19 4.57
CA VAL A 685 -22.40 20.47 4.23
C VAL A 685 -22.83 20.84 2.81
N ALA A 686 -23.80 21.73 2.71
CA ALA A 686 -24.40 22.17 1.44
C ALA A 686 -23.87 23.54 1.00
N GLU A 687 -24.13 23.91 -0.27
CA GLU A 687 -23.74 25.20 -0.86
C GLU A 687 -22.22 25.42 -0.89
N VAL A 688 -21.47 24.31 -1.05
CA VAL A 688 -20.01 24.31 -1.03
C VAL A 688 -19.47 24.51 -2.45
N LEU A 689 -18.71 25.57 -2.66
CA LEU A 689 -17.98 25.78 -3.90
C LEU A 689 -16.83 24.75 -4.02
N PRO A 690 -16.32 24.45 -5.23
CA PRO A 690 -15.22 23.48 -5.40
C PRO A 690 -14.04 23.72 -4.45
N ASP A 691 -13.58 24.96 -4.35
CA ASP A 691 -12.48 25.36 -3.44
C ASP A 691 -12.86 25.28 -1.95
N GLY A 692 -14.14 25.25 -1.62
CA GLY A 692 -14.67 25.17 -0.26
C GLY A 692 -14.70 23.77 0.33
N LYS A 693 -14.55 22.71 -0.47
CA LYS A 693 -14.60 21.32 0.01
C LYS A 693 -13.54 21.02 1.08
N VAL A 694 -12.35 21.60 0.95
CA VAL A 694 -11.27 21.51 1.94
C VAL A 694 -11.66 22.12 3.29
N ALA A 695 -12.36 23.26 3.27
CA ALA A 695 -12.86 23.90 4.50
C ALA A 695 -13.97 23.07 5.16
N ALA A 696 -14.85 22.48 4.35
CA ALA A 696 -15.89 21.57 4.82
C ALA A 696 -15.31 20.34 5.55
N LEU A 697 -14.28 19.72 4.97
CA LEU A 697 -13.56 18.60 5.62
C LEU A 697 -12.92 19.01 6.95
N LYS A 698 -12.26 20.16 7.00
CA LYS A 698 -11.70 20.70 8.26
C LYS A 698 -12.76 20.94 9.33
N GLN A 699 -13.96 21.35 8.93
CA GLN A 699 -15.08 21.51 9.86
C GLN A 699 -15.54 20.16 10.44
N LEU A 700 -15.60 19.11 9.63
CA LEU A 700 -15.92 17.74 10.08
C LEU A 700 -14.85 17.18 11.01
N SER A 701 -13.58 17.49 10.77
CA SER A 701 -12.43 17.04 11.61
C SER A 701 -12.28 17.81 12.94
N GLN A 702 -12.93 18.97 13.11
CA GLN A 702 -12.76 19.83 14.33
C GLN A 702 -13.14 19.12 15.63
N LYS A 703 -13.96 18.07 15.58
CA LYS A 703 -14.37 17.29 16.77
C LYS A 703 -13.36 16.21 17.16
N GLY A 704 -12.19 16.17 16.50
CA GLY A 704 -11.18 15.12 16.68
C GLY A 704 -11.48 13.83 15.92
N ASP A 705 -12.50 13.83 15.08
CA ASP A 705 -12.87 12.73 14.21
C ASP A 705 -11.90 12.64 13.03
N LYS A 706 -11.51 11.42 12.66
CA LYS A 706 -10.76 11.16 11.42
C LYS A 706 -11.73 10.98 10.27
N VAL A 707 -11.50 11.72 9.19
CA VAL A 707 -12.41 11.82 8.05
C VAL A 707 -11.81 11.13 6.83
N ALA A 708 -12.53 10.16 6.27
CA ALA A 708 -12.32 9.70 4.91
C ALA A 708 -13.17 10.52 3.96
N PHE A 709 -12.60 11.00 2.86
CA PHE A 709 -13.35 11.68 1.80
C PHE A 709 -13.40 10.82 0.55
N VAL A 710 -14.59 10.72 -0.04
CA VAL A 710 -14.86 9.92 -1.24
C VAL A 710 -15.35 10.84 -2.34
N GLY A 711 -14.69 10.82 -3.49
CA GLY A 711 -15.02 11.60 -4.67
C GLY A 711 -14.56 10.95 -5.96
N ASP A 712 -15.00 11.46 -7.12
CA ASP A 712 -14.73 10.90 -8.44
C ASP A 712 -14.06 11.87 -9.41
N GLY A 713 -14.04 13.17 -9.11
CA GLY A 713 -13.73 14.23 -10.07
C GLY A 713 -12.40 14.97 -9.84
N ILE A 714 -12.00 15.73 -10.88
CA ILE A 714 -10.87 16.67 -10.82
C ILE A 714 -11.10 17.70 -9.71
N ASN A 715 -12.34 18.13 -9.52
CA ASN A 715 -12.73 19.11 -8.52
C ASN A 715 -12.55 18.61 -7.08
N ASP A 716 -12.42 17.30 -6.90
CA ASP A 716 -12.26 16.65 -5.61
C ASP A 716 -10.80 16.45 -5.21
N ALA A 717 -9.86 16.58 -6.15
CA ALA A 717 -8.44 16.32 -5.90
C ALA A 717 -7.87 17.08 -4.69
N PRO A 718 -8.16 18.39 -4.47
CA PRO A 718 -7.70 19.08 -3.27
C PRO A 718 -8.29 18.51 -1.97
N ALA A 719 -9.55 18.06 -2.01
CA ALA A 719 -10.26 17.48 -0.87
C ALA A 719 -9.76 16.06 -0.58
N LEU A 720 -9.53 15.24 -1.63
CA LEU A 720 -8.92 13.92 -1.52
C LEU A 720 -7.54 13.97 -0.88
N ALA A 721 -6.70 14.93 -1.30
CA ALA A 721 -5.36 15.12 -0.74
C ALA A 721 -5.36 15.66 0.69
N GLN A 722 -6.39 16.40 1.10
CA GLN A 722 -6.49 17.03 2.43
C GLN A 722 -7.13 16.13 3.48
N ALA A 723 -7.96 15.18 3.10
CA ALA A 723 -8.60 14.25 4.04
C ALA A 723 -7.56 13.40 4.79
N ASP A 724 -7.94 12.81 5.93
CA ASP A 724 -7.09 11.82 6.60
C ASP A 724 -6.88 10.59 5.70
N VAL A 725 -7.88 10.25 4.88
CA VAL A 725 -7.78 9.27 3.79
C VAL A 725 -8.67 9.71 2.63
N GLY A 726 -8.08 9.93 1.47
CA GLY A 726 -8.81 10.18 0.22
C GLY A 726 -9.09 8.89 -0.54
N LEU A 727 -10.35 8.65 -0.93
CA LEU A 727 -10.78 7.52 -1.75
C LEU A 727 -11.34 8.03 -3.08
N ALA A 728 -10.70 7.69 -4.19
CA ALA A 728 -11.23 7.96 -5.53
C ALA A 728 -12.09 6.78 -6.02
N ILE A 729 -13.28 7.08 -6.55
CA ILE A 729 -14.21 6.09 -7.11
C ILE A 729 -14.12 6.07 -8.64
N GLY A 730 -14.02 4.87 -9.20
CA GLY A 730 -14.05 4.61 -10.63
C GLY A 730 -12.70 4.83 -11.31
N THR A 731 -12.71 4.72 -12.64
CA THR A 731 -11.58 5.11 -13.50
C THR A 731 -11.52 6.63 -13.65
N GLY A 732 -11.71 7.35 -12.54
CA GLY A 732 -11.72 8.81 -12.48
C GLY A 732 -10.52 9.42 -13.20
N THR A 733 -10.54 10.73 -13.37
CA THR A 733 -9.44 11.44 -14.03
C THR A 733 -8.11 11.11 -13.40
N ASP A 734 -7.06 11.02 -14.20
CA ASP A 734 -5.69 10.73 -13.72
C ASP A 734 -5.31 11.60 -12.51
N VAL A 735 -5.81 12.84 -12.45
CA VAL A 735 -5.60 13.79 -11.34
C VAL A 735 -6.25 13.34 -10.02
N ALA A 736 -7.47 12.79 -10.07
CA ALA A 736 -8.15 12.30 -8.86
C ALA A 736 -7.45 11.02 -8.34
N ILE A 737 -7.03 10.14 -9.25
CA ILE A 737 -6.26 8.94 -8.93
C ILE A 737 -4.93 9.32 -8.29
N GLU A 738 -4.25 10.35 -8.78
CA GLU A 738 -2.99 10.84 -8.22
C GLU A 738 -3.14 11.50 -6.85
N ALA A 739 -4.26 12.14 -6.58
CA ALA A 739 -4.55 12.81 -5.31
C ALA A 739 -5.01 11.86 -4.20
N ALA A 740 -5.62 10.72 -4.54
CA ALA A 740 -6.21 9.80 -3.58
C ALA A 740 -5.17 8.87 -2.94
N ASP A 741 -5.46 8.42 -1.72
CA ASP A 741 -4.69 7.39 -1.01
C ASP A 741 -5.18 5.97 -1.35
N VAL A 742 -6.46 5.85 -1.70
CA VAL A 742 -7.11 4.59 -2.11
C VAL A 742 -7.88 4.82 -3.40
N VAL A 743 -7.71 3.93 -4.36
CA VAL A 743 -8.43 3.96 -5.63
C VAL A 743 -9.35 2.74 -5.71
N LEU A 744 -10.63 2.99 -5.95
CA LEU A 744 -11.65 1.97 -6.16
C LEU A 744 -11.91 1.85 -7.65
N MET A 745 -11.54 0.73 -8.25
CA MET A 745 -11.64 0.52 -9.71
C MET A 745 -13.08 0.41 -10.20
N SER A 746 -14.01 0.03 -9.32
CA SER A 746 -15.45 0.08 -9.60
C SER A 746 -16.01 1.48 -9.29
N GLY A 747 -16.97 1.93 -10.09
CA GLY A 747 -17.70 3.18 -9.83
C GLY A 747 -18.72 3.10 -8.67
N ASP A 748 -18.57 2.13 -7.76
CA ASP A 748 -19.57 1.74 -6.78
C ASP A 748 -19.13 2.06 -5.35
N LEU A 749 -20.02 2.69 -4.58
CA LEU A 749 -19.81 3.04 -3.18
C LEU A 749 -19.61 1.80 -2.27
N ARG A 750 -20.09 0.63 -2.68
CA ARG A 750 -19.85 -0.65 -1.98
C ARG A 750 -18.36 -0.94 -1.80
N GLY A 751 -17.53 -0.52 -2.76
CA GLY A 751 -16.08 -0.63 -2.66
C GLY A 751 -15.48 0.12 -1.47
N VAL A 752 -16.09 1.23 -1.02
CA VAL A 752 -15.67 1.97 0.19
C VAL A 752 -15.88 1.12 1.43
N VAL A 753 -17.05 0.47 1.54
CA VAL A 753 -17.37 -0.44 2.66
C VAL A 753 -16.36 -1.57 2.73
N ASP A 754 -16.10 -2.20 1.60
CA ASP A 754 -15.18 -3.33 1.50
C ASP A 754 -13.73 -2.92 1.81
N ALA A 755 -13.31 -1.73 1.37
CA ALA A 755 -11.98 -1.17 1.69
C ALA A 755 -11.79 -0.96 3.20
N ILE A 756 -12.79 -0.36 3.87
CA ILE A 756 -12.76 -0.12 5.31
C ILE A 756 -12.77 -1.45 6.08
N ALA A 757 -13.65 -2.38 5.72
CA ALA A 757 -13.73 -3.68 6.37
C ALA A 757 -12.43 -4.49 6.22
N LEU A 758 -11.82 -4.48 5.03
CA LEU A 758 -10.53 -5.13 4.78
C LEU A 758 -9.38 -4.47 5.55
N SER A 759 -9.36 -3.14 5.61
CA SER A 759 -8.41 -2.39 6.44
C SER A 759 -8.51 -2.81 7.90
N GLN A 760 -9.71 -2.80 8.47
CA GLN A 760 -9.97 -3.24 9.85
C GLN A 760 -9.53 -4.69 10.09
N ALA A 761 -9.83 -5.60 9.15
CA ALA A 761 -9.44 -7.00 9.24
C ALA A 761 -7.91 -7.17 9.19
N THR A 762 -7.24 -6.42 8.31
CA THR A 762 -5.77 -6.48 8.13
C THR A 762 -5.05 -5.95 9.38
N ILE A 763 -5.45 -4.80 9.89
CA ILE A 763 -4.83 -4.22 11.10
C ILE A 763 -5.12 -5.06 12.34
N ARG A 764 -6.32 -5.65 12.46
CA ARG A 764 -6.64 -6.62 13.52
C ARG A 764 -5.73 -7.84 13.44
N ASN A 765 -5.51 -8.36 12.25
CA ASN A 765 -4.60 -9.49 12.02
C ASN A 765 -3.15 -9.14 12.41
N ILE A 766 -2.66 -7.96 12.03
CA ILE A 766 -1.32 -7.46 12.43
C ILE A 766 -1.23 -7.41 13.97
N LYS A 767 -2.21 -6.82 14.66
CA LYS A 767 -2.23 -6.74 16.12
C LYS A 767 -2.23 -8.12 16.79
N GLN A 768 -2.99 -9.07 16.26
CA GLN A 768 -2.98 -10.45 16.74
C GLN A 768 -1.60 -11.09 16.56
N ASN A 769 -0.99 -10.93 15.37
CA ASN A 769 0.32 -11.47 15.09
C ASN A 769 1.40 -10.89 16.01
N LEU A 770 1.37 -9.59 16.25
CA LEU A 770 2.29 -8.91 17.17
C LEU A 770 2.07 -9.38 18.62
N PHE A 771 0.81 -9.48 19.05
CA PHE A 771 0.50 -10.00 20.38
C PHE A 771 1.10 -11.40 20.59
N TRP A 772 0.88 -12.33 19.68
CA TRP A 772 1.45 -13.67 19.79
C TRP A 772 2.97 -13.67 19.71
N ALA A 773 3.57 -12.82 18.83
CA ALA A 773 5.02 -12.72 18.70
C ALA A 773 5.70 -12.20 19.97
N PHE A 774 5.03 -11.38 20.78
CA PHE A 774 5.56 -10.86 22.04
C PHE A 774 5.17 -11.72 23.25
N ALA A 775 3.93 -12.20 23.30
CA ALA A 775 3.38 -12.84 24.50
C ALA A 775 4.13 -14.12 24.87
N TYR A 776 4.46 -14.96 23.88
CA TYR A 776 5.17 -16.19 24.19
C TYR A 776 6.60 -15.91 24.69
N ASN A 777 7.31 -14.90 24.11
CA ASN A 777 8.63 -14.50 24.58
C ASN A 777 8.56 -13.96 26.01
N ALA A 778 7.62 -13.04 26.29
CA ALA A 778 7.46 -12.48 27.62
C ALA A 778 7.14 -13.53 28.69
N LEU A 779 6.37 -14.57 28.31
CA LEU A 779 6.02 -15.67 29.21
C LEU A 779 7.17 -16.65 29.42
N LEU A 780 7.88 -17.02 28.35
CA LEU A 780 8.87 -18.09 28.39
C LEU A 780 10.27 -17.63 28.76
N ILE A 781 10.64 -16.35 28.63
CA ILE A 781 11.94 -15.84 29.10
C ILE A 781 12.15 -16.07 30.60
N PRO A 782 11.22 -15.71 31.50
CA PRO A 782 11.36 -16.02 32.93
C PRO A 782 11.46 -17.54 33.21
N VAL A 783 10.69 -18.36 32.49
CA VAL A 783 10.76 -19.82 32.61
C VAL A 783 12.14 -20.35 32.20
N ALA A 784 12.67 -19.85 31.07
CA ALA A 784 14.03 -20.17 30.59
C ALA A 784 15.12 -19.70 31.56
N ALA A 785 14.91 -18.57 32.25
CA ALA A 785 15.80 -18.11 33.31
C ALA A 785 15.73 -18.97 34.59
N GLY A 786 14.80 -19.92 34.64
CA GLY A 786 14.68 -20.86 35.75
C GLY A 786 13.74 -20.43 36.87
N MET A 787 12.79 -19.52 36.64
CA MET A 787 11.82 -19.05 37.64
C MET A 787 10.99 -20.17 38.26
N LEU A 788 10.74 -21.26 37.52
CA LEU A 788 9.98 -22.42 38.01
C LEU A 788 10.83 -23.42 38.81
N TYR A 789 12.12 -23.34 38.77
CA TYR A 789 13.01 -24.29 39.43
C TYR A 789 12.83 -24.34 40.94
N PRO A 790 12.74 -23.25 41.69
CA PRO A 790 12.49 -23.27 43.12
C PRO A 790 11.15 -23.88 43.53
N ILE A 791 10.15 -23.91 42.60
CA ILE A 791 8.80 -24.36 42.88
C ILE A 791 8.65 -25.87 42.63
N ASN A 792 9.13 -26.34 41.50
CA ASN A 792 8.92 -27.71 41.00
C ASN A 792 10.13 -28.39 40.37
N GLY A 793 11.33 -27.77 40.43
CA GLY A 793 12.55 -28.32 39.87
C GLY A 793 12.61 -28.29 38.33
N MET A 794 11.62 -27.64 37.64
CA MET A 794 11.58 -27.64 36.17
C MET A 794 12.47 -26.56 35.58
N LEU A 795 13.21 -26.96 34.56
CA LEU A 795 14.00 -26.06 33.68
C LEU A 795 13.54 -26.22 32.23
N LEU A 796 13.58 -25.10 31.50
CA LEU A 796 13.27 -25.10 30.07
C LEU A 796 14.53 -25.52 29.29
N SER A 797 14.50 -26.72 28.71
CA SER A 797 15.57 -27.12 27.79
C SER A 797 15.69 -26.19 26.59
N PRO A 798 16.90 -25.82 26.14
CA PRO A 798 17.16 -25.05 24.93
C PRO A 798 16.48 -25.62 23.66
N ILE A 799 16.28 -26.92 23.59
CA ILE A 799 15.59 -27.62 22.49
C ILE A 799 14.12 -27.23 22.45
N PHE A 800 13.42 -27.24 23.60
CA PHE A 800 12.01 -26.81 23.65
C PHE A 800 11.87 -25.31 23.38
N ALA A 801 12.83 -24.50 23.83
CA ALA A 801 12.89 -23.09 23.52
C ALA A 801 12.98 -22.87 21.99
N ALA A 802 13.87 -23.58 21.28
CA ALA A 802 14.01 -23.48 19.84
C ALA A 802 12.77 -24.01 19.07
N ALA A 803 12.13 -25.07 19.55
CA ALA A 803 10.90 -25.59 18.97
C ALA A 803 9.72 -24.59 19.12
N ALA A 804 9.55 -23.98 20.29
CA ALA A 804 8.54 -22.96 20.53
C ALA A 804 8.74 -21.74 19.62
N MET A 805 9.99 -21.30 19.44
CA MET A 805 10.34 -20.21 18.50
C MET A 805 9.98 -20.55 17.05
N ALA A 806 10.28 -21.76 16.56
CA ALA A 806 9.92 -22.17 15.22
C ALA A 806 8.40 -22.23 15.02
N LEU A 807 7.66 -22.76 15.99
CA LEU A 807 6.19 -22.82 15.98
C LEU A 807 5.56 -21.42 15.98
N SER A 808 6.11 -20.47 16.72
CA SER A 808 5.61 -19.07 16.72
C SER A 808 5.59 -18.47 15.32
N SER A 809 6.63 -18.68 14.52
CA SER A 809 6.69 -18.22 13.12
C SER A 809 5.61 -18.87 12.26
N VAL A 810 5.30 -20.14 12.47
CA VAL A 810 4.22 -20.87 11.79
C VAL A 810 2.85 -20.30 12.15
N PHE A 811 2.61 -20.01 13.43
CA PHE A 811 1.35 -19.41 13.89
C PHE A 811 1.12 -18.03 13.28
N VAL A 812 2.11 -17.14 13.34
CA VAL A 812 2.03 -15.79 12.77
C VAL A 812 1.75 -15.85 11.27
N LEU A 813 2.44 -16.72 10.55
CA LEU A 813 2.24 -16.91 9.13
C LEU A 813 0.86 -17.49 8.81
N GLY A 814 0.43 -18.54 9.52
CA GLY A 814 -0.89 -19.15 9.35
C GLY A 814 -2.00 -18.14 9.58
N ASN A 815 -1.86 -17.28 10.62
CA ASN A 815 -2.83 -16.23 10.89
C ASN A 815 -2.83 -15.14 9.79
N ALA A 816 -1.67 -14.72 9.28
CA ALA A 816 -1.60 -13.77 8.17
C ALA A 816 -2.27 -14.31 6.90
N LEU A 817 -2.07 -15.59 6.58
CA LEU A 817 -2.69 -16.25 5.42
C LEU A 817 -4.21 -16.37 5.52
N ARG A 818 -4.82 -16.26 6.70
CA ARG A 818 -6.28 -16.21 6.85
C ARG A 818 -6.91 -15.04 6.11
N LEU A 819 -6.16 -13.93 5.92
CA LEU A 819 -6.64 -12.77 5.16
C LEU A 819 -6.95 -13.11 3.69
N LYS A 820 -6.35 -14.15 3.10
CA LYS A 820 -6.72 -14.63 1.76
C LYS A 820 -8.19 -15.06 1.67
N ARG A 821 -8.79 -15.51 2.80
CA ARG A 821 -10.18 -15.93 2.90
C ARG A 821 -11.11 -14.82 3.34
N PHE A 822 -10.64 -13.57 3.37
CA PHE A 822 -11.50 -12.44 3.67
C PHE A 822 -12.61 -12.34 2.65
N GLN A 823 -13.85 -12.33 3.14
CA GLN A 823 -15.05 -12.10 2.35
C GLN A 823 -15.45 -10.63 2.50
N ALA A 824 -15.61 -9.97 1.38
CA ALA A 824 -16.04 -8.59 1.32
C ALA A 824 -17.52 -8.51 1.75
N PRO A 825 -17.90 -7.63 2.68
CA PRO A 825 -19.28 -7.53 3.19
C PRO A 825 -20.32 -7.26 2.12
N MET A 826 -19.93 -6.52 1.07
CA MET A 826 -20.83 -6.07 0.01
C MET A 826 -20.79 -6.95 -1.25
N LYS A 827 -19.86 -7.90 -1.36
CA LYS A 827 -19.87 -8.86 -2.46
C LYS A 827 -20.96 -9.90 -2.22
N THR A 828 -22.07 -9.74 -2.91
CA THR A 828 -23.01 -10.84 -3.12
C THR A 828 -22.35 -11.91 -4.01
N HIS A 829 -22.46 -13.16 -3.59
CA HIS A 829 -21.97 -14.34 -4.32
C HIS A 829 -22.67 -14.51 -5.65
#